data_434c3489527f377af66e47167cf13ba9
#
_entry.id   434c3489527f377af66e47167cf13ba9
#
_cell.length_a   1.000
_cell.length_b   1.000
_cell.length_c   1.000
_cell.angle_alpha   90.00
_cell.angle_beta   90.00
_cell.angle_gamma   90.00
#
_symmetry.space_group_name_H-M   'P 1'
#
loop_
_entity.id
_entity.type
_entity.pdbx_description
1 polymer ?
#
loop_
_entity_poly.entity_id
_entity_poly.type
_entity_poly.pdbx_seq_one_letter_code
_entity_poly.pdbx_strand_id
1 'polypeptide(L)'
;MSTIRHNLSKFDLSGLSVPVVVLVIMAMLVLPLPPLLLDFLFTFNILCALVVIMIAIGTRKPLDFSSFPTVLLFATMLRLALNVASTRVVLVHGHEGSHAAGRVVQAFGEFVIAGNYVVGFIIFGILMIINFVVVTKGAGRVSEVNARFTLDAMPGKQMSIDADLNAGIIDQDTAKKRRAELAQESDFFGSMDGASKFVSGDAMAGLLILIINMVGGLIIGVAQHDLPVSEAGRIYTLLTIGDGLVAQIPSLLLSLATAIIVTRVTTSESISEQASVQLANPTALFISAVILLILGMVPGMPHLMFIALALASAGLGLMIIAREVQDEQAEKEEQEKSAATDVPKELDWDDVDQVDLIGLEIGYGLIPLVNSETGGELMTRVKGVRKKLSAELGFLVQPVRIRDDLNIDPDSYHIVLKGVVRGKGEVKVGRELAINPGHVYGQLEGIQTREPAFGLEAVWIEPSQRDQARTLGYTVVDAATAISTHLNKVLRENAADLLSHDETQQLLDKLAAKSPKLVEDLVPGKLSLGILTRTLQNLLTESVSIRDMRSIAEALTDASTRTQDPEQLTSMVRPKLGRMIMQSLVDAENGLQVMTLEPSLEQLLHNVLQQSQPGQPVVMEPGLADALFAGLRDGARTVEDMGHPAVLVVSPVIRGWLSKAVRFRVNDLTVLSYSEIPDDQAVKVIHTVDAKAR
;
A
#
# COMPACT_ATOMS: atom_id res chain seq x y z
N MET A 1 -7.94 8.73 54.82
CA MET A 1 -7.38 9.60 53.76
C MET A 1 -6.69 8.83 52.60
N SER A 2 -6.16 7.61 52.82
CA SER A 2 -5.52 6.78 51.79
C SER A 2 -6.53 6.19 50.75
N THR A 3 -7.72 5.84 51.19
CA THR A 3 -8.76 5.22 50.32
C THR A 3 -9.39 6.23 49.34
N ILE A 4 -9.45 7.50 49.69
CA ILE A 4 -9.96 8.57 48.82
C ILE A 4 -8.95 8.90 47.71
N ARG A 5 -7.63 8.84 48.03
CA ARG A 5 -6.56 9.06 47.04
C ARG A 5 -6.48 7.90 46.01
N HIS A 6 -6.78 6.66 46.43
CA HIS A 6 -6.75 5.49 45.54
C HIS A 6 -7.97 5.43 44.57
N ASN A 7 -9.12 6.00 44.96
CA ASN A 7 -10.28 6.09 44.07
C ASN A 7 -10.19 7.29 43.11
N LEU A 8 -9.47 8.35 43.44
CA LEU A 8 -9.20 9.48 42.53
C LEU A 8 -8.22 9.13 41.39
N SER A 9 -7.31 8.17 41.61
CA SER A 9 -6.38 7.70 40.55
C SER A 9 -7.02 6.76 39.55
N LYS A 10 -8.24 6.29 39.76
CA LYS A 10 -9.05 5.47 38.83
C LYS A 10 -9.99 6.29 37.96
N PHE A 11 -10.16 7.59 38.23
CA PHE A 11 -10.86 8.47 37.31
C PHE A 11 -9.94 8.78 36.14
N ASP A 12 -10.25 8.19 35.01
CA ASP A 12 -9.59 8.46 33.72
C ASP A 12 -9.90 9.93 33.33
N LEU A 13 -9.01 10.84 33.77
CA LEU A 13 -9.12 12.29 33.53
C LEU A 13 -9.14 12.60 32.03
N SER A 14 -8.66 11.69 31.19
CA SER A 14 -8.66 11.85 29.74
C SER A 14 -10.09 11.78 29.14
N GLY A 15 -10.97 10.96 29.70
CA GLY A 15 -12.35 10.84 29.29
C GLY A 15 -13.24 12.03 29.70
N LEU A 16 -12.83 12.82 30.72
CA LEU A 16 -13.59 13.98 31.21
C LEU A 16 -13.31 15.28 30.42
N SER A 17 -12.29 15.33 29.60
CA SER A 17 -11.88 16.55 28.87
C SER A 17 -12.96 17.07 27.93
N VAL A 18 -13.58 16.20 27.13
CA VAL A 18 -14.62 16.57 26.16
C VAL A 18 -15.91 17.06 26.82
N PRO A 19 -16.49 16.36 27.84
CA PRO A 19 -17.65 16.86 28.59
C PRO A 19 -17.39 18.22 29.27
N VAL A 20 -16.21 18.44 29.81
CA VAL A 20 -15.84 19.72 30.45
C VAL A 20 -15.81 20.85 29.42
N VAL A 21 -15.23 20.64 28.23
CA VAL A 21 -15.22 21.63 27.17
C VAL A 21 -16.65 22.00 26.74
N VAL A 22 -17.53 21.01 26.57
CA VAL A 22 -18.93 21.24 26.22
C VAL A 22 -19.65 22.05 27.32
N LEU A 23 -19.45 21.71 28.59
CA LEU A 23 -20.01 22.45 29.71
C LEU A 23 -19.53 23.91 29.76
N VAL A 24 -18.24 24.15 29.50
CA VAL A 24 -17.66 25.50 29.43
C VAL A 24 -18.33 26.30 28.30
N ILE A 25 -18.44 25.71 27.11
CA ILE A 25 -19.10 26.35 25.96
C ILE A 25 -20.58 26.70 26.29
N MET A 26 -21.31 25.76 26.91
CA MET A 26 -22.68 25.99 27.31
C MET A 26 -22.79 27.07 28.43
N ALA A 27 -21.84 27.09 29.35
CA ALA A 27 -21.78 28.15 30.37
C ALA A 27 -21.58 29.54 29.78
N MET A 28 -20.73 29.64 28.72
CA MET A 28 -20.46 30.90 28.00
C MET A 28 -21.72 31.46 27.29
N LEU A 29 -22.63 30.61 26.85
CA LEU A 29 -23.89 31.05 26.25
C LEU A 29 -24.85 31.70 27.27
N VAL A 30 -24.76 31.30 28.55
CA VAL A 30 -25.70 31.72 29.59
C VAL A 30 -25.13 32.81 30.50
N LEU A 31 -23.83 32.69 30.85
CA LEU A 31 -23.18 33.58 31.80
C LEU A 31 -22.68 34.87 31.14
N PRO A 32 -22.82 36.04 31.79
CA PRO A 32 -22.19 37.26 31.30
C PRO A 32 -20.66 37.15 31.47
N LEU A 33 -19.93 37.36 30.40
CA LEU A 33 -18.46 37.33 30.39
C LEU A 33 -17.88 38.75 30.57
N PRO A 34 -16.87 38.93 31.41
CA PRO A 34 -16.18 40.23 31.53
C PRO A 34 -15.36 40.48 30.24
N PRO A 35 -15.16 41.75 29.83
CA PRO A 35 -14.45 42.11 28.58
C PRO A 35 -13.03 41.51 28.47
N LEU A 36 -12.30 41.42 29.56
CA LEU A 36 -10.94 40.82 29.60
C LEU A 36 -10.95 39.32 29.27
N LEU A 37 -11.98 38.60 29.74
CA LEU A 37 -12.15 37.17 29.43
C LEU A 37 -12.57 36.97 27.96
N LEU A 38 -13.41 37.86 27.42
CA LEU A 38 -13.75 37.86 26.00
C LEU A 38 -12.50 38.08 25.11
N ASP A 39 -11.64 39.04 25.45
CA ASP A 39 -10.39 39.28 24.73
C ASP A 39 -9.51 38.05 24.71
N PHE A 40 -9.34 37.40 25.87
CA PHE A 40 -8.57 36.15 25.97
C PHE A 40 -9.18 35.04 25.11
N LEU A 41 -10.48 34.83 25.18
CA LEU A 41 -11.16 33.75 24.47
C LEU A 41 -11.20 33.98 22.95
N PHE A 42 -11.35 35.23 22.50
CA PHE A 42 -11.23 35.57 21.08
C PHE A 42 -9.81 35.31 20.55
N THR A 43 -8.79 35.73 21.28
CA THR A 43 -7.38 35.46 20.92
C THR A 43 -7.09 33.96 20.90
N PHE A 44 -7.60 33.22 21.90
CA PHE A 44 -7.50 31.76 21.96
C PHE A 44 -8.18 31.08 20.75
N ASN A 45 -9.38 31.54 20.37
CA ASN A 45 -10.10 31.02 19.20
C ASN A 45 -9.32 31.26 17.88
N ILE A 46 -8.71 32.44 17.72
CA ILE A 46 -7.83 32.72 16.58
C ILE A 46 -6.60 31.79 16.59
N LEU A 47 -5.98 31.59 17.76
CA LEU A 47 -4.85 30.66 17.92
C LEU A 47 -5.24 29.22 17.52
N CYS A 48 -6.37 28.73 18.01
CA CYS A 48 -6.87 27.40 17.63
C CYS A 48 -7.06 27.28 16.13
N ALA A 49 -7.66 28.26 15.46
CA ALA A 49 -7.85 28.23 14.02
C ALA A 49 -6.53 28.26 13.25
N LEU A 50 -5.52 29.03 13.71
CA LEU A 50 -4.17 29.05 13.16
C LEU A 50 -3.48 27.71 13.32
N VAL A 51 -3.56 27.08 14.47
CA VAL A 51 -2.98 25.74 14.71
C VAL A 51 -3.63 24.72 13.77
N VAL A 52 -4.96 24.74 13.65
CA VAL A 52 -5.70 23.82 12.79
C VAL A 52 -5.30 23.96 11.33
N ILE A 53 -5.17 25.19 10.80
CA ILE A 53 -4.75 25.38 9.41
C ILE A 53 -3.28 24.96 9.19
N MET A 54 -2.40 25.21 10.15
CA MET A 54 -1.00 24.76 10.05
C MET A 54 -0.90 23.23 10.02
N ILE A 55 -1.67 22.55 10.84
CA ILE A 55 -1.76 21.07 10.80
C ILE A 55 -2.32 20.63 9.45
N ALA A 56 -3.40 21.25 8.96
CA ALA A 56 -4.02 20.92 7.68
C ALA A 56 -3.04 21.04 6.50
N ILE A 57 -2.19 22.08 6.48
CA ILE A 57 -1.16 22.29 5.46
C ILE A 57 -0.07 21.21 5.56
N GLY A 58 0.33 20.83 6.78
CA GLY A 58 1.40 19.85 7.02
C GLY A 58 0.97 18.39 6.88
N THR A 59 -0.33 18.10 6.90
CA THR A 59 -0.88 16.73 6.83
C THR A 59 -0.61 16.12 5.45
N ARG A 60 -0.15 14.87 5.38
CA ARG A 60 0.14 14.18 4.10
C ARG A 60 -1.09 13.47 3.53
N LYS A 61 -1.90 12.86 4.38
CA LYS A 61 -3.14 12.15 4.00
C LYS A 61 -4.31 12.72 4.81
N PRO A 62 -5.53 12.79 4.26
CA PRO A 62 -6.71 13.26 5.02
C PRO A 62 -6.91 12.52 6.34
N LEU A 63 -6.68 11.22 6.37
CA LEU A 63 -6.82 10.35 7.55
C LEU A 63 -5.75 10.59 8.63
N ASP A 64 -4.61 11.21 8.34
CA ASP A 64 -3.61 11.56 9.35
C ASP A 64 -4.15 12.57 10.36
N PHE A 65 -5.21 13.31 9.97
CA PHE A 65 -5.96 14.20 10.86
C PHE A 65 -7.42 13.73 11.00
N SER A 66 -7.61 12.48 11.36
CA SER A 66 -8.94 11.83 11.48
C SER A 66 -9.89 12.53 12.44
N SER A 67 -9.38 13.22 13.48
CA SER A 67 -10.17 14.01 14.43
C SER A 67 -10.61 15.37 13.90
N PHE A 68 -10.19 15.78 12.70
CA PHE A 68 -10.47 17.11 12.15
C PHE A 68 -11.96 17.48 12.10
N PRO A 69 -12.91 16.61 11.69
CA PRO A 69 -14.34 16.93 11.70
C PRO A 69 -14.85 17.29 13.10
N THR A 70 -14.38 16.58 14.11
CA THR A 70 -14.74 16.82 15.53
C THR A 70 -14.12 18.13 16.03
N VAL A 71 -12.87 18.40 15.72
CA VAL A 71 -12.19 19.67 16.06
C VAL A 71 -12.90 20.84 15.41
N LEU A 72 -13.31 20.71 14.13
CA LEU A 72 -14.06 21.71 13.39
C LEU A 72 -15.40 22.03 14.07
N LEU A 73 -16.10 21.00 14.52
CA LEU A 73 -17.38 21.15 15.21
C LEU A 73 -17.21 21.88 16.56
N PHE A 74 -16.21 21.51 17.37
CA PHE A 74 -15.95 22.19 18.65
C PHE A 74 -15.50 23.63 18.46
N ALA A 75 -14.63 23.91 17.47
CA ALA A 75 -14.18 25.27 17.16
C ALA A 75 -15.32 26.15 16.71
N THR A 76 -16.26 25.64 15.92
CA THR A 76 -17.47 26.39 15.51
C THR A 76 -18.44 26.61 16.67
N MET A 77 -18.63 25.63 17.54
CA MET A 77 -19.45 25.81 18.74
C MET A 77 -18.87 26.84 19.71
N LEU A 78 -17.55 26.82 19.92
CA LEU A 78 -16.84 27.84 20.73
C LEU A 78 -17.05 29.23 20.13
N ARG A 79 -16.92 29.39 18.81
CA ARG A 79 -17.13 30.65 18.10
C ARG A 79 -18.57 31.15 18.25
N LEU A 80 -19.57 30.28 18.05
CA LEU A 80 -20.98 30.63 18.28
C LEU A 80 -21.23 31.13 19.70
N ALA A 81 -20.68 30.43 20.70
CA ALA A 81 -20.82 30.85 22.08
C ALA A 81 -20.17 32.22 22.36
N LEU A 82 -19.00 32.47 21.77
CA LEU A 82 -18.33 33.78 21.84
C LEU A 82 -19.15 34.88 21.17
N ASN A 83 -19.70 34.62 19.97
CA ASN A 83 -20.51 35.61 19.26
C ASN A 83 -21.77 35.97 20.04
N VAL A 84 -22.42 35.01 20.70
CA VAL A 84 -23.58 35.28 21.56
C VAL A 84 -23.18 36.05 22.82
N ALA A 85 -22.03 35.66 23.43
CA ALA A 85 -21.56 36.35 24.63
C ALA A 85 -21.12 37.79 24.34
N SER A 86 -20.40 38.04 23.22
CA SER A 86 -19.98 39.39 22.80
C SER A 86 -21.20 40.26 22.44
N THR A 87 -22.16 39.69 21.67
CA THR A 87 -23.42 40.36 21.35
C THR A 87 -24.12 40.91 22.62
N ARG A 88 -24.22 40.05 23.65
CA ARG A 88 -24.81 40.44 24.93
C ARG A 88 -24.06 41.63 25.55
N VAL A 89 -22.72 41.59 25.56
CA VAL A 89 -21.92 42.69 26.11
C VAL A 89 -22.02 43.94 25.26
N VAL A 90 -22.02 43.82 23.94
CA VAL A 90 -22.24 44.96 23.03
C VAL A 90 -23.59 45.63 23.25
N LEU A 91 -24.68 44.85 23.40
CA LEU A 91 -26.01 45.41 23.59
C LEU A 91 -26.23 45.99 24.99
N VAL A 92 -25.64 45.39 26.04
CA VAL A 92 -25.87 45.83 27.44
C VAL A 92 -24.92 46.98 27.83
N HIS A 93 -23.64 46.91 27.44
CA HIS A 93 -22.60 47.88 27.88
C HIS A 93 -22.07 48.74 26.76
N GLY A 94 -22.53 48.58 25.49
CA GLY A 94 -22.03 49.34 24.35
C GLY A 94 -22.13 50.87 24.50
N HIS A 95 -23.08 51.35 25.29
CA HIS A 95 -23.22 52.79 25.58
C HIS A 95 -22.06 53.37 26.43
N GLU A 96 -21.26 52.51 27.11
CA GLU A 96 -20.12 52.93 27.91
C GLU A 96 -18.90 53.34 26.99
N GLY A 97 -18.95 53.01 25.70
CA GLY A 97 -17.94 53.42 24.72
C GLY A 97 -17.39 52.27 23.88
N SER A 98 -16.43 52.61 23.04
CA SER A 98 -15.84 51.66 22.07
C SER A 98 -15.10 50.49 22.65
N HIS A 99 -14.74 50.53 23.94
CA HIS A 99 -13.99 49.45 24.65
C HIS A 99 -14.91 48.47 25.42
N ALA A 100 -16.21 48.68 25.40
CA ALA A 100 -17.20 47.92 26.19
C ALA A 100 -17.15 46.41 25.90
N ALA A 101 -16.92 46.00 24.67
CA ALA A 101 -16.81 44.61 24.23
C ALA A 101 -15.39 44.03 24.26
N GLY A 102 -14.42 44.76 24.80
CA GLY A 102 -13.01 44.37 24.87
C GLY A 102 -12.10 45.16 23.90
N ARG A 103 -10.80 45.09 24.16
CA ARG A 103 -9.80 45.81 23.36
C ARG A 103 -9.56 45.15 22.00
N VAL A 104 -9.69 43.85 21.89
CA VAL A 104 -9.54 43.10 20.64
C VAL A 104 -10.61 43.54 19.65
N VAL A 105 -11.87 43.58 20.05
CA VAL A 105 -13.00 44.03 19.24
C VAL A 105 -12.83 45.47 18.81
N GLN A 106 -12.44 46.34 19.75
CA GLN A 106 -12.16 47.76 19.44
C GLN A 106 -11.03 47.90 18.40
N ALA A 107 -9.89 47.24 18.59
CA ALA A 107 -8.74 47.34 17.67
C ALA A 107 -9.08 46.90 16.25
N PHE A 108 -9.80 45.78 16.10
CA PHE A 108 -10.24 45.32 14.78
C PHE A 108 -11.27 46.27 14.12
N GLY A 109 -12.19 46.82 14.92
CA GLY A 109 -13.15 47.84 14.42
C GLY A 109 -12.43 49.09 13.93
N GLU A 110 -11.52 49.66 14.73
CA GLU A 110 -10.73 50.84 14.37
C GLU A 110 -9.85 50.62 13.12
N PHE A 111 -9.24 49.42 13.00
CA PHE A 111 -8.40 49.04 11.87
C PHE A 111 -9.16 49.09 10.53
N VAL A 112 -10.37 48.57 10.47
CA VAL A 112 -11.15 48.55 9.20
C VAL A 112 -11.85 49.87 8.93
N ILE A 113 -12.29 50.58 9.95
CA ILE A 113 -12.93 51.88 9.79
C ILE A 113 -11.93 52.93 9.30
N ALA A 114 -10.66 52.87 9.75
CA ALA A 114 -9.58 53.77 9.31
C ALA A 114 -9.97 55.23 9.23
N GLY A 115 -10.81 55.71 10.16
CA GLY A 115 -11.27 57.09 10.26
C GLY A 115 -12.53 57.44 9.45
N ASN A 116 -13.00 56.57 8.55
CA ASN A 116 -14.24 56.80 7.76
C ASN A 116 -15.22 55.62 7.94
N TYR A 117 -16.26 55.82 8.75
CA TYR A 117 -17.25 54.81 9.10
C TYR A 117 -18.02 54.27 7.88
N VAL A 118 -18.33 55.09 6.90
CA VAL A 118 -19.05 54.68 5.68
C VAL A 118 -18.19 53.74 4.83
N VAL A 119 -16.92 54.11 4.63
CA VAL A 119 -15.98 53.28 3.88
C VAL A 119 -15.70 51.98 4.61
N GLY A 120 -15.47 52.04 5.93
CA GLY A 120 -15.27 50.84 6.75
C GLY A 120 -16.45 49.89 6.70
N PHE A 121 -17.68 50.38 6.77
CA PHE A 121 -18.89 49.59 6.64
C PHE A 121 -19.01 48.90 5.26
N ILE A 122 -18.72 49.60 4.18
CA ILE A 122 -18.75 49.04 2.83
C ILE A 122 -17.69 47.97 2.67
N ILE A 123 -16.44 48.24 3.09
CA ILE A 123 -15.33 47.24 3.04
C ILE A 123 -15.69 46.00 3.87
N PHE A 124 -16.19 46.21 5.08
CA PHE A 124 -16.63 45.11 5.93
C PHE A 124 -17.74 44.28 5.28
N GLY A 125 -18.75 44.93 4.65
CA GLY A 125 -19.80 44.23 3.92
C GLY A 125 -19.26 43.39 2.75
N ILE A 126 -18.28 43.90 2.01
CA ILE A 126 -17.60 43.14 0.95
C ILE A 126 -16.87 41.93 1.51
N LEU A 127 -16.09 42.11 2.59
CA LEU A 127 -15.38 41.00 3.23
C LEU A 127 -16.35 39.93 3.76
N MET A 128 -17.48 40.33 4.33
CA MET A 128 -18.53 39.44 4.80
C MET A 128 -19.13 38.59 3.67
N ILE A 129 -19.46 39.22 2.54
CA ILE A 129 -19.99 38.56 1.34
C ILE A 129 -18.97 37.56 0.81
N ILE A 130 -17.71 37.93 0.67
CA ILE A 130 -16.64 37.06 0.20
C ILE A 130 -16.48 35.85 1.14
N ASN A 131 -16.36 36.10 2.43
CA ASN A 131 -16.19 35.02 3.40
C ASN A 131 -17.39 34.03 3.38
N PHE A 132 -18.61 34.54 3.34
CA PHE A 132 -19.79 33.69 3.36
C PHE A 132 -20.04 32.99 2.02
N VAL A 133 -20.07 33.73 0.91
CA VAL A 133 -20.50 33.19 -0.39
C VAL A 133 -19.38 32.40 -1.07
N VAL A 134 -18.15 32.92 -1.03
CA VAL A 134 -17.03 32.34 -1.76
C VAL A 134 -16.34 31.28 -0.91
N VAL A 135 -15.88 31.66 0.28
CA VAL A 135 -15.05 30.76 1.10
C VAL A 135 -15.88 29.68 1.79
N THR A 136 -16.84 30.07 2.61
CA THR A 136 -17.59 29.10 3.45
C THR A 136 -18.51 28.20 2.63
N LYS A 137 -19.31 28.76 1.72
CA LYS A 137 -20.15 27.96 0.82
C LYS A 137 -19.31 27.15 -0.17
N GLY A 138 -18.19 27.71 -0.66
CA GLY A 138 -17.27 27.03 -1.54
C GLY A 138 -16.66 25.80 -0.89
N ALA A 139 -16.07 25.95 0.30
CA ALA A 139 -15.48 24.86 1.06
C ALA A 139 -16.51 23.77 1.40
N GLY A 140 -17.72 24.16 1.82
CA GLY A 140 -18.81 23.23 2.10
C GLY A 140 -19.22 22.42 0.86
N ARG A 141 -19.31 23.06 -0.31
CA ARG A 141 -19.66 22.37 -1.56
C ARG A 141 -18.59 21.40 -2.03
N VAL A 142 -17.31 21.77 -1.90
CA VAL A 142 -16.19 20.87 -2.18
C VAL A 142 -16.23 19.64 -1.26
N SER A 143 -16.49 19.85 0.04
CA SER A 143 -16.61 18.77 1.01
C SER A 143 -17.76 17.82 0.66
N GLU A 144 -18.95 18.34 0.33
CA GLU A 144 -20.12 17.54 -0.06
C GLU A 144 -19.85 16.70 -1.31
N VAL A 145 -19.28 17.30 -2.36
CA VAL A 145 -19.00 16.60 -3.63
C VAL A 145 -17.95 15.52 -3.43
N ASN A 146 -16.88 15.81 -2.68
CA ASN A 146 -15.83 14.82 -2.44
C ASN A 146 -16.29 13.67 -1.55
N ALA A 147 -17.10 13.95 -0.52
CA ALA A 147 -17.72 12.91 0.29
C ALA A 147 -18.58 11.97 -0.58
N ARG A 148 -19.39 12.55 -1.48
CA ARG A 148 -20.22 11.77 -2.41
C ARG A 148 -19.38 10.87 -3.32
N PHE A 149 -18.34 11.41 -3.97
CA PHE A 149 -17.48 10.62 -4.84
C PHE A 149 -16.75 9.51 -4.10
N THR A 150 -16.28 9.76 -2.88
CA THR A 150 -15.62 8.75 -2.05
C THR A 150 -16.58 7.63 -1.68
N LEU A 151 -17.82 7.95 -1.29
CA LEU A 151 -18.86 6.98 -0.96
C LEU A 151 -19.30 6.16 -2.18
N ASP A 152 -19.47 6.81 -3.33
CA ASP A 152 -19.86 6.15 -4.59
C ASP A 152 -18.75 5.21 -5.11
N ALA A 153 -17.47 5.53 -4.89
CA ALA A 153 -16.33 4.70 -5.26
C ALA A 153 -16.08 3.52 -4.30
N MET A 154 -16.67 3.51 -3.10
CA MET A 154 -16.40 2.53 -2.05
C MET A 154 -16.67 1.07 -2.47
N PRO A 155 -17.80 0.72 -3.12
CA PRO A 155 -18.04 -0.65 -3.57
C PRO A 155 -16.97 -1.14 -4.54
N GLY A 156 -16.50 -0.27 -5.46
CA GLY A 156 -15.43 -0.59 -6.40
C GLY A 156 -14.09 -0.86 -5.70
N LYS A 157 -13.71 -0.02 -4.73
CA LYS A 157 -12.52 -0.23 -3.90
C LYS A 157 -12.62 -1.52 -3.07
N GLN A 158 -13.79 -1.86 -2.52
CA GLN A 158 -14.00 -3.12 -1.80
C GLN A 158 -13.84 -4.33 -2.72
N MET A 159 -14.47 -4.30 -3.91
CA MET A 159 -14.31 -5.38 -4.89
C MET A 159 -12.85 -5.56 -5.34
N SER A 160 -12.10 -4.47 -5.47
CA SER A 160 -10.65 -4.55 -5.78
C SER A 160 -9.87 -5.24 -4.67
N ILE A 161 -10.15 -4.94 -3.38
CA ILE A 161 -9.53 -5.62 -2.24
C ILE A 161 -9.88 -7.11 -2.24
N ASP A 162 -11.12 -7.45 -2.54
CA ASP A 162 -11.57 -8.85 -2.61
C ASP A 162 -10.93 -9.60 -3.78
N ALA A 163 -10.79 -8.95 -4.93
CA ALA A 163 -10.06 -9.50 -6.07
C ALA A 163 -8.58 -9.73 -5.76
N ASP A 164 -7.90 -8.76 -5.11
CA ASP A 164 -6.50 -8.89 -4.67
C ASP A 164 -6.33 -10.06 -3.68
N LEU A 165 -7.29 -10.23 -2.76
CA LEU A 165 -7.29 -11.33 -1.80
C LEU A 165 -7.48 -12.69 -2.50
N ASN A 166 -8.45 -12.79 -3.40
CA ASN A 166 -8.74 -14.00 -4.16
C ASN A 166 -7.60 -14.37 -5.13
N ALA A 167 -6.94 -13.39 -5.70
CA ALA A 167 -5.75 -13.58 -6.53
C ALA A 167 -4.49 -13.91 -5.69
N GLY A 168 -4.57 -13.88 -4.35
CA GLY A 168 -3.44 -14.13 -3.46
C GLY A 168 -2.36 -13.03 -3.47
N ILE A 169 -2.67 -11.85 -4.04
CA ILE A 169 -1.77 -10.69 -4.07
C ILE A 169 -1.59 -10.11 -2.67
N ILE A 170 -2.64 -10.14 -1.86
CA ILE A 170 -2.64 -9.73 -0.46
C ILE A 170 -3.09 -10.89 0.44
N ASP A 171 -2.57 -10.91 1.67
CA ASP A 171 -3.02 -11.85 2.70
C ASP A 171 -4.31 -11.36 3.39
N GLN A 172 -4.95 -12.24 4.16
CA GLN A 172 -6.20 -11.96 4.85
C GLN A 172 -6.07 -10.81 5.86
N ASP A 173 -4.90 -10.69 6.54
CA ASP A 173 -4.66 -9.62 7.50
C ASP A 173 -4.51 -8.27 6.79
N THR A 174 -3.81 -8.22 5.66
CA THR A 174 -3.69 -7.02 4.82
C THR A 174 -5.04 -6.62 4.22
N ALA A 175 -5.85 -7.58 3.76
CA ALA A 175 -7.20 -7.31 3.26
C ALA A 175 -8.10 -6.73 4.36
N LYS A 176 -8.05 -7.31 5.58
CA LYS A 176 -8.77 -6.79 6.75
C LYS A 176 -8.33 -5.37 7.11
N LYS A 177 -7.02 -5.09 7.07
CA LYS A 177 -6.47 -3.75 7.32
C LYS A 177 -6.93 -2.74 6.27
N ARG A 178 -6.84 -3.07 4.96
CA ARG A 178 -7.28 -2.20 3.87
C ARG A 178 -8.79 -1.92 3.92
N ARG A 179 -9.62 -2.92 4.29
CA ARG A 179 -11.07 -2.72 4.49
C ARG A 179 -11.35 -1.79 5.68
N ALA A 180 -10.60 -1.91 6.79
CA ALA A 180 -10.72 -1.02 7.93
C ALA A 180 -10.30 0.42 7.57
N GLU A 181 -9.21 0.61 6.83
CA GLU A 181 -8.76 1.91 6.32
C GLU A 181 -9.82 2.54 5.38
N LEU A 182 -10.42 1.74 4.49
CA LEU A 182 -11.48 2.18 3.60
C LEU A 182 -12.75 2.60 4.37
N ALA A 183 -13.14 1.85 5.41
CA ALA A 183 -14.24 2.22 6.28
C ALA A 183 -13.96 3.55 7.02
N GLN A 184 -12.74 3.72 7.55
CA GLN A 184 -12.32 4.97 8.19
C GLN A 184 -12.31 6.16 7.20
N GLU A 185 -11.88 5.93 5.94
CA GLU A 185 -11.95 6.95 4.88
C GLU A 185 -13.39 7.40 4.63
N SER A 186 -14.31 6.45 4.54
CA SER A 186 -15.74 6.72 4.37
C SER A 186 -16.33 7.51 5.54
N ASP A 187 -16.07 7.07 6.77
CA ASP A 187 -16.56 7.72 7.98
C ASP A 187 -16.00 9.13 8.13
N PHE A 188 -14.73 9.33 7.75
CA PHE A 188 -14.07 10.63 7.75
C PHE A 188 -14.75 11.59 6.78
N PHE A 189 -14.92 11.21 5.51
CA PHE A 189 -15.52 12.10 4.50
C PHE A 189 -17.03 12.34 4.78
N GLY A 190 -17.75 11.34 5.27
CA GLY A 190 -19.13 11.50 5.72
C GLY A 190 -19.26 12.48 6.89
N SER A 191 -18.38 12.38 7.88
CA SER A 191 -18.31 13.32 9.02
C SER A 191 -17.89 14.73 8.57
N MET A 192 -17.01 14.82 7.56
CA MET A 192 -16.59 16.12 6.98
C MET A 192 -17.73 16.85 6.30
N ASP A 193 -18.59 16.15 5.54
CA ASP A 193 -19.78 16.77 4.96
C ASP A 193 -20.70 17.35 6.05
N GLY A 194 -20.94 16.58 7.12
CA GLY A 194 -21.73 17.06 8.27
C GLY A 194 -21.10 18.28 8.96
N ALA A 195 -19.81 18.24 9.27
CA ALA A 195 -19.08 19.32 9.92
C ALA A 195 -19.02 20.59 9.05
N SER A 196 -18.84 20.46 7.74
CA SER A 196 -18.80 21.60 6.82
C SER A 196 -20.15 22.29 6.67
N LYS A 197 -21.26 21.56 6.73
CA LYS A 197 -22.62 22.13 6.78
C LYS A 197 -22.84 22.91 8.07
N PHE A 198 -22.30 22.45 9.19
CA PHE A 198 -22.36 23.15 10.46
C PHE A 198 -21.59 24.48 10.39
N VAL A 199 -20.39 24.53 9.80
CA VAL A 199 -19.63 25.76 9.56
C VAL A 199 -20.39 26.75 8.67
N SER A 200 -21.08 26.25 7.64
CA SER A 200 -21.89 27.10 6.77
C SER A 200 -23.10 27.70 7.50
N GLY A 201 -23.72 26.92 8.40
CA GLY A 201 -24.82 27.39 9.27
C GLY A 201 -24.36 28.47 10.25
N ASP A 202 -23.19 28.30 10.85
CA ASP A 202 -22.59 29.27 11.77
C ASP A 202 -22.24 30.60 11.09
N ALA A 203 -21.72 30.57 9.85
CA ALA A 203 -21.48 31.79 9.10
C ALA A 203 -22.77 32.57 8.79
N MET A 204 -23.89 31.88 8.56
CA MET A 204 -25.21 32.50 8.41
C MET A 204 -25.73 33.08 9.73
N ALA A 205 -25.54 32.35 10.84
CA ALA A 205 -25.89 32.83 12.18
C ALA A 205 -25.10 34.11 12.52
N GLY A 206 -23.80 34.15 12.21
CA GLY A 206 -22.95 35.33 12.41
C GLY A 206 -23.46 36.57 11.63
N LEU A 207 -23.93 36.38 10.39
CA LEU A 207 -24.53 37.47 9.61
C LEU A 207 -25.79 38.03 10.28
N LEU A 208 -26.69 37.15 10.80
CA LEU A 208 -27.89 37.56 11.50
C LEU A 208 -27.55 38.27 12.80
N ILE A 209 -26.63 37.77 13.58
CA ILE A 209 -26.16 38.39 14.82
C ILE A 209 -25.64 39.80 14.56
N LEU A 210 -24.88 39.99 13.48
CA LEU A 210 -24.36 41.29 13.09
C LEU A 210 -25.48 42.29 12.80
N ILE A 211 -26.53 41.90 12.08
CA ILE A 211 -27.70 42.75 11.84
C ILE A 211 -28.42 43.08 13.17
N ILE A 212 -28.52 42.09 14.06
CA ILE A 212 -29.12 42.32 15.38
C ILE A 212 -28.27 43.30 16.18
N ASN A 213 -26.95 43.16 16.20
CA ASN A 213 -26.05 44.07 16.92
C ASN A 213 -26.13 45.48 16.38
N MET A 214 -26.20 45.64 15.07
CA MET A 214 -26.27 46.94 14.42
C MET A 214 -27.62 47.65 14.73
N VAL A 215 -28.72 46.98 14.42
CA VAL A 215 -30.08 47.54 14.59
C VAL A 215 -30.45 47.61 16.06
N GLY A 216 -30.22 46.52 16.82
CA GLY A 216 -30.55 46.45 18.27
C GLY A 216 -29.71 47.43 19.07
N GLY A 217 -28.40 47.53 18.77
CA GLY A 217 -27.50 48.46 19.45
C GLY A 217 -27.90 49.93 19.20
N LEU A 218 -28.28 50.28 17.96
CA LEU A 218 -28.75 51.64 17.64
C LEU A 218 -30.02 51.96 18.41
N ILE A 219 -31.02 51.07 18.43
CA ILE A 219 -32.27 51.23 19.17
C ILE A 219 -31.99 51.36 20.67
N ILE A 220 -31.19 50.50 21.27
CA ILE A 220 -30.86 50.54 22.70
C ILE A 220 -30.11 51.84 23.04
N GLY A 221 -29.11 52.22 22.26
CA GLY A 221 -28.32 53.44 22.47
C GLY A 221 -29.17 54.71 22.46
N VAL A 222 -30.07 54.79 21.51
CA VAL A 222 -30.96 55.98 21.37
C VAL A 222 -32.15 55.95 22.35
N ALA A 223 -32.85 54.79 22.46
CA ALA A 223 -34.11 54.74 23.20
C ALA A 223 -33.95 54.43 24.70
N GLN A 224 -32.86 53.76 25.14
CA GLN A 224 -32.65 53.42 26.55
C GLN A 224 -31.57 54.30 27.21
N HIS A 225 -30.60 54.76 26.45
CA HIS A 225 -29.46 55.49 27.00
C HIS A 225 -29.39 56.95 26.52
N ASP A 226 -30.44 57.45 25.84
CA ASP A 226 -30.57 58.85 25.36
C ASP A 226 -29.34 59.36 24.58
N LEU A 227 -28.63 58.46 23.92
CA LEU A 227 -27.48 58.87 23.08
C LEU A 227 -27.95 59.57 21.81
N PRO A 228 -27.23 60.61 21.35
CA PRO A 228 -27.47 61.18 20.00
C PRO A 228 -27.34 60.11 18.94
N VAL A 229 -28.25 60.10 17.95
CA VAL A 229 -28.23 59.11 16.85
C VAL A 229 -26.88 58.99 16.18
N SER A 230 -26.13 60.11 16.02
CA SER A 230 -24.81 60.15 15.45
C SER A 230 -23.75 59.43 16.34
N GLU A 231 -23.87 59.56 17.64
CA GLU A 231 -22.93 58.98 18.59
C GLU A 231 -23.26 57.48 18.78
N ALA A 232 -24.53 57.12 18.97
CA ALA A 232 -24.99 55.75 18.96
C ALA A 232 -24.57 55.01 17.68
N GLY A 233 -24.80 55.61 16.51
CA GLY A 233 -24.37 55.08 15.23
C GLY A 233 -22.88 54.86 15.14
N ARG A 234 -22.08 55.76 15.68
CA ARG A 234 -20.62 55.66 15.70
C ARG A 234 -20.14 54.48 16.59
N ILE A 235 -20.62 54.43 17.83
CA ILE A 235 -20.18 53.43 18.80
C ILE A 235 -20.61 52.02 18.36
N TYR A 236 -21.91 51.81 18.09
CA TYR A 236 -22.43 50.51 17.75
C TYR A 236 -21.96 50.01 16.39
N THR A 237 -21.71 50.91 15.41
CA THR A 237 -21.08 50.48 14.15
C THR A 237 -19.65 49.97 14.36
N LEU A 238 -18.83 50.69 15.16
CA LEU A 238 -17.47 50.26 15.46
C LEU A 238 -17.45 48.94 16.20
N LEU A 239 -18.27 48.79 17.24
CA LEU A 239 -18.35 47.52 18.03
C LEU A 239 -18.84 46.37 17.16
N THR A 240 -19.86 46.60 16.31
CA THR A 240 -20.42 45.58 15.43
C THR A 240 -19.43 45.13 14.35
N ILE A 241 -18.72 46.07 13.70
CA ILE A 241 -17.68 45.76 12.71
C ILE A 241 -16.53 44.99 13.38
N GLY A 242 -16.09 45.46 14.55
CA GLY A 242 -15.01 44.78 15.31
C GLY A 242 -15.37 43.37 15.71
N ASP A 243 -16.55 43.18 16.33
CA ASP A 243 -17.06 41.85 16.73
C ASP A 243 -17.18 40.91 15.51
N GLY A 244 -17.78 41.39 14.42
CA GLY A 244 -17.92 40.63 13.19
C GLY A 244 -16.58 40.20 12.59
N LEU A 245 -15.55 41.08 12.58
CA LEU A 245 -14.23 40.76 12.06
C LEU A 245 -13.50 39.73 12.91
N VAL A 246 -13.50 39.91 14.22
CA VAL A 246 -12.87 38.95 15.15
C VAL A 246 -13.47 37.56 15.00
N ALA A 247 -14.78 37.47 14.77
CA ALA A 247 -15.48 36.24 14.52
C ALA A 247 -15.19 35.65 13.12
N GLN A 248 -14.94 36.49 12.10
CA GLN A 248 -14.72 36.04 10.72
C GLN A 248 -13.35 35.40 10.49
N ILE A 249 -12.28 35.89 11.14
CA ILE A 249 -10.92 35.38 10.93
C ILE A 249 -10.84 33.87 11.21
N PRO A 250 -11.25 33.34 12.36
CA PRO A 250 -11.27 31.90 12.60
C PRO A 250 -12.16 31.13 11.61
N SER A 251 -13.29 31.72 11.21
CA SER A 251 -14.19 31.13 10.21
C SER A 251 -13.51 30.90 8.88
N LEU A 252 -12.80 31.91 8.39
CA LEU A 252 -12.08 31.88 7.13
C LEU A 252 -10.95 30.84 7.19
N LEU A 253 -10.15 30.84 8.28
CA LEU A 253 -9.07 29.87 8.47
C LEU A 253 -9.57 28.42 8.53
N LEU A 254 -10.65 28.17 9.27
CA LEU A 254 -11.23 26.82 9.36
C LEU A 254 -11.87 26.37 8.06
N SER A 255 -12.55 27.27 7.33
CA SER A 255 -13.10 26.96 6.00
C SER A 255 -11.99 26.65 5.00
N LEU A 256 -10.88 27.41 5.03
CA LEU A 256 -9.71 27.14 4.19
C LEU A 256 -9.04 25.82 4.56
N ALA A 257 -8.87 25.53 5.87
CA ALA A 257 -8.35 24.24 6.34
C ALA A 257 -9.23 23.07 5.87
N THR A 258 -10.55 23.25 5.91
CA THR A 258 -11.51 22.28 5.38
C THR A 258 -11.29 22.04 3.89
N ALA A 259 -11.19 23.09 3.10
CA ALA A 259 -10.95 22.98 1.67
C ALA A 259 -9.62 22.25 1.38
N ILE A 260 -8.54 22.62 2.09
CA ILE A 260 -7.22 22.01 1.94
C ILE A 260 -7.26 20.51 2.24
N ILE A 261 -7.84 20.11 3.36
CA ILE A 261 -7.88 18.68 3.75
C ILE A 261 -8.74 17.87 2.78
N VAL A 262 -9.88 18.40 2.38
CA VAL A 262 -10.84 17.68 1.53
C VAL A 262 -10.35 17.57 0.08
N THR A 263 -9.62 18.58 -0.44
CA THR A 263 -9.06 18.52 -1.80
C THR A 263 -7.74 17.78 -1.89
N ARG A 264 -7.23 17.26 -0.77
CA ARG A 264 -5.93 16.60 -0.75
C ARG A 264 -5.97 15.26 -1.45
N VAL A 265 -5.06 15.08 -2.40
CA VAL A 265 -4.80 13.79 -3.05
C VAL A 265 -3.82 13.00 -2.17
N THR A 266 -4.03 11.70 -2.05
CA THR A 266 -3.16 10.80 -1.27
C THR A 266 -1.84 10.58 -2.01
N THR A 267 -0.86 11.46 -1.75
CA THR A 267 0.50 11.38 -2.29
C THR A 267 1.52 11.35 -1.16
N SER A 268 2.73 10.87 -1.46
CA SER A 268 3.84 10.82 -0.49
C SER A 268 4.46 12.19 -0.19
N GLU A 269 4.16 13.22 -0.97
CA GLU A 269 4.77 14.55 -0.91
C GLU A 269 3.90 15.58 -0.19
N SER A 270 4.53 16.59 0.40
CA SER A 270 3.82 17.72 1.01
C SER A 270 3.29 18.69 -0.07
N ILE A 271 2.23 19.49 0.25
CA ILE A 271 1.69 20.50 -0.69
C ILE A 271 2.76 21.48 -1.15
N SER A 272 3.67 21.89 -0.25
CA SER A 272 4.75 22.82 -0.57
C SER A 272 5.76 22.21 -1.54
N GLU A 273 6.06 20.92 -1.43
CA GLU A 273 6.92 20.19 -2.37
C GLU A 273 6.26 20.07 -3.75
N GLN A 274 5.02 19.62 -3.80
CA GLN A 274 4.26 19.53 -5.06
C GLN A 274 4.10 20.90 -5.73
N ALA A 275 3.72 21.92 -4.96
CA ALA A 275 3.55 23.26 -5.50
C ALA A 275 4.88 23.84 -6.00
N SER A 276 6.00 23.59 -5.28
CA SER A 276 7.31 24.06 -5.72
C SER A 276 7.75 23.43 -7.04
N VAL A 277 7.54 22.12 -7.20
CA VAL A 277 7.87 21.39 -8.43
C VAL A 277 6.95 21.81 -9.60
N GLN A 278 5.63 21.90 -9.36
CA GLN A 278 4.67 22.21 -10.43
C GLN A 278 4.69 23.66 -10.85
N LEU A 279 4.92 24.61 -9.92
CA LEU A 279 5.02 26.04 -10.21
C LEU A 279 6.40 26.47 -10.73
N ALA A 280 7.41 25.64 -10.52
CA ALA A 280 8.77 25.87 -10.99
C ALA A 280 8.97 25.53 -12.48
N ASN A 281 7.95 25.71 -13.33
CA ASN A 281 8.07 25.49 -14.77
C ASN A 281 8.69 26.73 -15.44
N PRO A 282 9.94 26.65 -15.95
CA PRO A 282 10.63 27.78 -16.54
C PRO A 282 9.87 28.38 -17.72
N THR A 283 9.27 27.54 -18.56
CA THR A 283 8.51 27.97 -19.74
C THR A 283 7.31 28.83 -19.36
N ALA A 284 6.55 28.41 -18.32
CA ALA A 284 5.42 29.18 -17.83
C ALA A 284 5.84 30.52 -17.24
N LEU A 285 6.96 30.58 -16.52
CA LEU A 285 7.51 31.81 -15.96
C LEU A 285 7.98 32.80 -17.04
N PHE A 286 8.60 32.30 -18.12
CA PHE A 286 9.00 33.18 -19.24
C PHE A 286 7.80 33.70 -20.05
N ILE A 287 6.79 32.85 -20.31
CA ILE A 287 5.56 33.30 -20.98
C ILE A 287 4.87 34.37 -20.14
N SER A 288 4.77 34.17 -18.82
CA SER A 288 4.20 35.14 -17.90
C SER A 288 4.99 36.45 -17.87
N ALA A 289 6.32 36.39 -17.90
CA ALA A 289 7.19 37.55 -17.97
C ALA A 289 6.95 38.38 -19.25
N VAL A 290 6.82 37.68 -20.39
CA VAL A 290 6.53 38.35 -21.68
C VAL A 290 5.16 39.04 -21.66
N ILE A 291 4.12 38.35 -21.14
CA ILE A 291 2.78 38.94 -21.03
C ILE A 291 2.78 40.16 -20.11
N LEU A 292 3.44 40.11 -18.94
CA LEU A 292 3.57 41.23 -18.02
C LEU A 292 4.32 42.42 -18.67
N LEU A 293 5.34 42.13 -19.46
CA LEU A 293 6.10 43.17 -20.16
C LEU A 293 5.25 43.84 -21.22
N ILE A 294 4.45 43.08 -21.98
CA ILE A 294 3.51 43.66 -22.97
C ILE A 294 2.45 44.52 -22.27
N LEU A 295 1.87 44.04 -21.17
CA LEU A 295 0.90 44.81 -20.37
C LEU A 295 1.54 46.08 -19.77
N GLY A 296 2.81 45.97 -19.36
CA GLY A 296 3.58 47.09 -18.86
C GLY A 296 3.87 48.18 -19.90
N MET A 297 3.76 47.89 -21.21
CA MET A 297 3.91 48.86 -22.28
C MET A 297 2.62 49.65 -22.62
N VAL A 298 1.48 49.22 -22.08
CA VAL A 298 0.19 49.87 -22.35
C VAL A 298 0.14 51.26 -21.68
N PRO A 299 -0.20 52.33 -22.39
CA PRO A 299 -0.32 53.65 -21.80
C PRO A 299 -1.36 53.70 -20.68
N GLY A 300 -0.99 54.30 -19.53
CA GLY A 300 -1.85 54.40 -18.35
C GLY A 300 -1.72 53.26 -17.32
N MET A 301 -0.92 52.24 -17.61
CA MET A 301 -0.60 51.18 -16.63
C MET A 301 0.58 51.61 -15.74
N PRO A 302 0.71 51.05 -14.53
CA PRO A 302 1.85 51.31 -13.65
C PRO A 302 3.10 50.56 -14.15
N HIS A 303 3.77 51.10 -15.18
CA HIS A 303 4.88 50.49 -15.92
C HIS A 303 5.94 49.85 -15.00
N LEU A 304 6.34 50.57 -13.94
CA LEU A 304 7.40 50.13 -13.03
C LEU A 304 7.05 48.81 -12.32
N MET A 305 5.80 48.62 -11.91
CA MET A 305 5.35 47.39 -11.22
C MET A 305 5.32 46.19 -12.18
N PHE A 306 4.77 46.39 -13.40
CA PHE A 306 4.71 45.31 -14.38
C PHE A 306 6.09 44.90 -14.87
N ILE A 307 7.00 45.85 -15.12
CA ILE A 307 8.38 45.54 -15.51
C ILE A 307 9.13 44.86 -14.38
N ALA A 308 8.98 45.32 -13.12
CA ALA A 308 9.63 44.68 -11.99
C ALA A 308 9.18 43.22 -11.80
N LEU A 309 7.86 42.94 -11.91
CA LEU A 309 7.32 41.58 -11.83
C LEU A 309 7.73 40.70 -13.02
N ALA A 310 7.79 41.28 -14.24
CA ALA A 310 8.29 40.58 -15.42
C ALA A 310 9.75 40.16 -15.25
N LEU A 311 10.61 41.05 -14.75
CA LEU A 311 12.02 40.79 -14.47
C LEU A 311 12.17 39.76 -13.34
N ALA A 312 11.35 39.84 -12.30
CA ALA A 312 11.36 38.86 -11.21
C ALA A 312 10.96 37.46 -11.71
N SER A 313 9.91 37.36 -12.52
CA SER A 313 9.46 36.09 -13.11
C SER A 313 10.50 35.49 -14.06
N ALA A 314 11.11 36.34 -14.93
CA ALA A 314 12.19 35.87 -15.80
C ALA A 314 13.43 35.45 -15.01
N GLY A 315 13.79 36.21 -13.96
CA GLY A 315 14.92 35.89 -13.08
C GLY A 315 14.73 34.58 -12.34
N LEU A 316 13.51 34.29 -11.83
CA LEU A 316 13.16 32.98 -11.24
C LEU A 316 13.28 31.88 -12.27
N GLY A 317 12.77 32.07 -13.50
CA GLY A 317 12.90 31.09 -14.57
C GLY A 317 14.35 30.76 -14.92
N LEU A 318 15.22 31.78 -15.01
CA LEU A 318 16.66 31.61 -15.23
C LEU A 318 17.35 30.89 -14.05
N MET A 319 16.95 31.17 -12.81
CA MET A 319 17.51 30.53 -11.62
C MET A 319 17.16 29.04 -11.56
N ILE A 320 15.96 28.66 -12.00
CA ILE A 320 15.53 27.26 -12.07
C ILE A 320 16.33 26.52 -13.14
N ILE A 321 16.44 27.07 -14.36
CA ILE A 321 17.26 26.48 -15.44
C ILE A 321 18.73 26.35 -15.01
N ALA A 322 19.26 27.37 -14.32
CA ALA A 322 20.66 27.32 -13.85
C ALA A 322 20.87 26.20 -12.81
N ARG A 323 19.87 25.92 -11.96
CA ARG A 323 19.91 24.78 -11.02
C ARG A 323 19.82 23.46 -11.75
N GLU A 324 18.86 23.30 -12.68
CA GLU A 324 18.74 22.07 -13.49
C GLU A 324 20.04 21.75 -14.26
N VAL A 325 20.67 22.77 -14.86
CA VAL A 325 21.95 22.62 -15.54
C VAL A 325 23.10 22.29 -14.58
N GLN A 326 23.07 22.86 -13.34
CA GLN A 326 24.07 22.50 -12.32
C GLN A 326 23.90 21.05 -11.82
N ASP A 327 22.66 20.61 -11.62
CA ASP A 327 22.35 19.25 -11.20
C ASP A 327 22.71 18.24 -12.31
N GLU A 328 22.42 18.54 -13.58
CA GLU A 328 22.85 17.74 -14.74
C GLU A 328 24.37 17.74 -14.92
N GLN A 329 25.04 18.85 -14.60
CA GLN A 329 26.52 18.89 -14.65
C GLN A 329 27.15 18.16 -13.49
N ALA A 330 26.54 18.19 -12.29
CA ALA A 330 26.97 17.42 -11.14
C ALA A 330 26.80 15.90 -11.38
N GLU A 331 25.68 15.49 -11.99
CA GLU A 331 25.48 14.09 -12.41
C GLU A 331 26.47 13.68 -13.51
N LYS A 332 26.72 14.54 -14.47
CA LYS A 332 27.73 14.28 -15.52
C LYS A 332 29.17 14.28 -14.96
N GLU A 333 29.49 15.18 -14.02
CA GLU A 333 30.80 15.17 -13.33
C GLU A 333 30.95 13.96 -12.38
N GLU A 334 29.87 13.44 -11.77
CA GLU A 334 29.89 12.17 -11.05
C GLU A 334 30.04 10.99 -12.01
N GLN A 335 29.37 11.01 -13.15
CA GLN A 335 29.53 10.02 -14.20
C GLN A 335 30.93 10.13 -14.88
N GLU A 336 31.44 11.35 -15.14
CA GLU A 336 32.79 11.56 -15.67
C GLU A 336 33.89 11.29 -14.63
N LYS A 337 33.66 11.57 -13.35
CA LYS A 337 34.57 11.10 -12.27
C LYS A 337 34.54 9.61 -12.10
N SER A 338 33.41 8.97 -12.35
CA SER A 338 33.31 7.50 -12.45
C SER A 338 33.98 6.96 -13.71
N ALA A 339 33.91 7.72 -14.84
CA ALA A 339 34.53 7.35 -16.12
C ALA A 339 36.01 7.81 -16.27
N ALA A 340 36.41 8.90 -15.60
CA ALA A 340 37.80 9.41 -15.66
C ALA A 340 38.76 8.73 -14.68
N THR A 341 38.30 7.75 -13.91
CA THR A 341 39.14 6.85 -13.12
C THR A 341 39.49 5.57 -13.88
N ASP A 342 39.27 5.54 -15.19
CA ASP A 342 39.79 4.50 -16.08
C ASP A 342 41.29 4.77 -16.42
N VAL A 343 42.11 4.83 -15.40
CA VAL A 343 43.46 4.28 -15.46
C VAL A 343 43.27 2.76 -15.50
N PRO A 344 43.93 1.96 -16.33
CA PRO A 344 43.83 0.51 -16.28
C PRO A 344 44.26 0.06 -14.87
N LYS A 345 43.31 -0.02 -13.97
CA LYS A 345 43.46 -0.73 -12.70
C LYS A 345 43.74 -2.17 -13.06
N GLU A 346 44.81 -2.75 -12.51
CA GLU A 346 44.93 -4.21 -12.45
C GLU A 346 43.60 -4.72 -11.92
N LEU A 347 43.00 -5.68 -12.63
CA LEU A 347 41.73 -6.31 -12.30
C LEU A 347 41.72 -6.69 -10.82
N ASP A 348 40.88 -6.04 -10.03
CA ASP A 348 40.61 -6.37 -8.63
C ASP A 348 39.33 -7.23 -8.54
N TRP A 349 39.17 -7.95 -7.42
CA TRP A 349 37.97 -8.76 -7.17
C TRP A 349 36.68 -7.96 -7.19
N ASP A 350 36.77 -6.65 -6.97
CA ASP A 350 35.61 -5.73 -7.05
C ASP A 350 35.16 -5.45 -8.50
N ASP A 351 36.03 -5.72 -9.50
CA ASP A 351 35.73 -5.57 -10.93
C ASP A 351 35.06 -6.83 -11.53
N VAL A 352 34.93 -7.91 -10.72
CA VAL A 352 34.21 -9.12 -11.12
C VAL A 352 32.77 -9.00 -10.67
N ASP A 353 31.85 -8.68 -11.59
CA ASP A 353 30.43 -8.64 -11.32
C ASP A 353 29.95 -9.93 -10.67
N GLN A 354 29.41 -9.83 -9.46
CA GLN A 354 28.80 -10.98 -8.80
C GLN A 354 27.53 -11.36 -9.55
N VAL A 355 27.43 -12.64 -9.89
CA VAL A 355 26.26 -13.19 -10.58
C VAL A 355 25.03 -13.08 -9.69
N ASP A 356 24.00 -12.40 -10.15
CA ASP A 356 22.72 -12.32 -9.44
C ASP A 356 22.11 -13.70 -9.25
N LEU A 357 21.66 -14.00 -8.03
CA LEU A 357 21.02 -15.27 -7.73
C LEU A 357 19.69 -15.43 -8.49
N ILE A 358 18.93 -14.33 -8.63
CA ILE A 358 17.68 -14.30 -9.37
C ILE A 358 17.65 -13.03 -10.21
N GLY A 359 17.67 -13.17 -11.54
CA GLY A 359 17.54 -12.11 -12.52
C GLY A 359 16.28 -12.25 -13.36
N LEU A 360 15.69 -11.13 -13.71
CA LEU A 360 14.65 -11.01 -14.74
C LEU A 360 15.16 -10.03 -15.79
N GLU A 361 15.63 -10.56 -16.92
CA GLU A 361 16.11 -9.76 -18.05
C GLU A 361 14.94 -9.50 -18.99
N ILE A 362 14.72 -8.25 -19.37
CA ILE A 362 13.60 -7.81 -20.18
C ILE A 362 14.07 -7.09 -21.45
N GLY A 363 13.37 -7.32 -22.56
CA GLY A 363 13.55 -6.55 -23.77
C GLY A 363 13.05 -5.11 -23.62
N TYR A 364 13.54 -4.21 -24.45
CA TYR A 364 13.27 -2.76 -24.32
C TYR A 364 11.77 -2.40 -24.45
N GLY A 365 10.96 -3.20 -25.16
CA GLY A 365 9.50 -3.01 -25.27
C GLY A 365 8.75 -3.24 -23.95
N LEU A 366 9.37 -3.92 -22.97
CA LEU A 366 8.78 -4.23 -21.67
C LEU A 366 9.14 -3.22 -20.57
N ILE A 367 10.02 -2.25 -20.85
CA ILE A 367 10.41 -1.19 -19.90
C ILE A 367 9.19 -0.46 -19.29
N PRO A 368 8.11 -0.14 -20.05
CA PRO A 368 6.93 0.51 -19.48
C PRO A 368 6.26 -0.27 -18.34
N LEU A 369 6.41 -1.61 -18.27
CA LEU A 369 5.86 -2.44 -17.19
C LEU A 369 6.67 -2.31 -15.87
N VAL A 370 7.91 -1.82 -15.96
CA VAL A 370 8.84 -1.72 -14.82
C VAL A 370 8.94 -0.29 -14.29
N ASN A 371 8.80 0.72 -15.17
CA ASN A 371 8.97 2.12 -14.82
C ASN A 371 7.88 2.56 -13.83
N SER A 372 8.30 3.05 -12.65
CA SER A 372 7.43 3.52 -11.58
C SER A 372 6.56 4.73 -11.98
N GLU A 373 6.99 5.54 -12.95
CA GLU A 373 6.22 6.69 -13.46
C GLU A 373 5.01 6.27 -14.31
N THR A 374 5.06 5.10 -14.93
CA THR A 374 3.97 4.54 -15.74
C THR A 374 3.11 3.50 -15.01
N GLY A 375 3.33 3.33 -13.67
CA GLY A 375 2.55 2.45 -12.81
C GLY A 375 3.28 1.25 -12.23
N GLY A 376 4.48 0.88 -12.72
CA GLY A 376 5.38 -0.13 -12.12
C GLY A 376 4.74 -1.47 -11.69
N GLU A 377 3.70 -1.93 -12.40
CA GLU A 377 2.88 -3.07 -11.99
C GLU A 377 3.71 -4.35 -11.83
N LEU A 378 4.69 -4.58 -12.72
CA LEU A 378 5.54 -5.76 -12.68
C LEU A 378 6.36 -5.84 -11.39
N MET A 379 6.95 -4.72 -10.94
CA MET A 379 7.73 -4.67 -9.69
C MET A 379 6.89 -5.06 -8.47
N THR A 380 5.66 -4.58 -8.42
CA THR A 380 4.73 -4.89 -7.32
C THR A 380 4.36 -6.36 -7.31
N ARG A 381 4.09 -6.95 -8.49
CA ARG A 381 3.75 -8.38 -8.64
C ARG A 381 4.95 -9.27 -8.29
N VAL A 382 6.17 -8.92 -8.75
CA VAL A 382 7.41 -9.66 -8.41
C VAL A 382 7.64 -9.66 -6.90
N LYS A 383 7.46 -8.52 -6.21
CA LYS A 383 7.51 -8.47 -4.74
C LYS A 383 6.45 -9.36 -4.09
N GLY A 384 5.24 -9.41 -4.65
CA GLY A 384 4.15 -10.29 -4.22
C GLY A 384 4.51 -11.78 -4.36
N VAL A 385 5.02 -12.18 -5.52
CA VAL A 385 5.50 -13.55 -5.79
C VAL A 385 6.57 -13.96 -4.79
N ARG A 386 7.57 -13.11 -4.57
CA ARG A 386 8.64 -13.37 -3.60
C ARG A 386 8.10 -13.58 -2.19
N LYS A 387 7.17 -12.72 -1.73
CA LYS A 387 6.53 -12.84 -0.40
C LYS A 387 5.77 -14.16 -0.27
N LYS A 388 4.97 -14.50 -1.28
CA LYS A 388 4.17 -15.73 -1.32
C LYS A 388 5.07 -16.96 -1.27
N LEU A 389 6.07 -17.04 -2.15
CA LEU A 389 7.01 -18.16 -2.20
C LEU A 389 7.80 -18.31 -0.90
N SER A 390 8.28 -17.21 -0.30
CA SER A 390 8.98 -17.27 0.98
C SER A 390 8.11 -17.86 2.10
N ALA A 391 6.83 -17.54 2.13
CA ALA A 391 5.88 -18.08 3.10
C ALA A 391 5.57 -19.56 2.84
N GLU A 392 5.44 -19.96 1.58
CA GLU A 392 5.17 -21.35 1.18
C GLU A 392 6.38 -22.26 1.39
N LEU A 393 7.56 -21.85 0.92
CA LEU A 393 8.79 -22.66 1.01
C LEU A 393 9.37 -22.70 2.43
N GLY A 394 9.18 -21.63 3.21
CA GLY A 394 9.64 -21.55 4.60
C GLY A 394 10.96 -20.85 4.81
N PHE A 395 11.57 -20.24 3.77
CA PHE A 395 12.78 -19.42 3.85
C PHE A 395 12.65 -18.17 3.02
N LEU A 396 13.47 -17.16 3.29
CA LEU A 396 13.42 -15.88 2.58
C LEU A 396 14.07 -16.02 1.19
N VAL A 397 13.26 -15.97 0.14
CA VAL A 397 13.74 -15.94 -1.24
C VAL A 397 14.46 -14.62 -1.51
N GLN A 398 15.64 -14.68 -2.14
CA GLN A 398 16.47 -13.54 -2.47
C GLN A 398 15.75 -12.52 -3.39
N PRO A 399 16.16 -11.23 -3.38
CA PRO A 399 15.59 -10.23 -4.28
C PRO A 399 15.74 -10.63 -5.75
N VAL A 400 14.68 -10.37 -6.53
CA VAL A 400 14.74 -10.51 -7.99
C VAL A 400 15.26 -9.20 -8.56
N ARG A 401 16.40 -9.23 -9.25
CA ARG A 401 16.92 -8.07 -9.96
C ARG A 401 16.34 -8.03 -11.37
N ILE A 402 15.75 -6.90 -11.73
CA ILE A 402 15.23 -6.67 -13.07
C ILE A 402 16.26 -5.82 -13.81
N ARG A 403 16.68 -6.29 -14.98
CA ARG A 403 17.62 -5.59 -15.87
C ARG A 403 17.05 -5.57 -17.29
N ASP A 404 17.25 -4.49 -18.00
CA ASP A 404 17.03 -4.44 -19.44
C ASP A 404 18.23 -5.04 -20.17
N ASP A 405 17.96 -5.84 -21.22
CA ASP A 405 18.97 -6.42 -22.10
C ASP A 405 18.61 -6.13 -23.55
N LEU A 406 19.47 -5.36 -24.21
CA LEU A 406 19.30 -4.97 -25.62
C LEU A 406 19.53 -6.13 -26.61
N ASN A 407 20.08 -7.25 -26.14
CA ASN A 407 20.31 -8.44 -26.97
C ASN A 407 19.06 -9.36 -27.03
N ILE A 408 18.05 -9.06 -26.23
CA ILE A 408 16.78 -9.81 -26.19
C ILE A 408 15.75 -9.12 -27.10
N ASP A 409 14.88 -9.91 -27.75
CA ASP A 409 13.79 -9.36 -28.54
C ASP A 409 12.92 -8.40 -27.71
N PRO A 410 12.41 -7.31 -28.33
CA PRO A 410 11.74 -6.22 -27.58
C PRO A 410 10.61 -6.66 -26.64
N ASP A 411 9.84 -7.64 -27.04
CA ASP A 411 8.67 -8.14 -26.33
C ASP A 411 8.96 -9.42 -25.51
N SER A 412 10.24 -9.81 -25.42
CA SER A 412 10.67 -11.04 -24.75
C SER A 412 11.30 -10.76 -23.39
N TYR A 413 11.30 -11.77 -22.54
CA TYR A 413 11.97 -11.75 -21.24
C TYR A 413 12.64 -13.09 -20.92
N HIS A 414 13.71 -13.03 -20.13
CA HIS A 414 14.42 -14.20 -19.62
C HIS A 414 14.39 -14.21 -18.10
N ILE A 415 14.14 -15.38 -17.51
CA ILE A 415 14.28 -15.63 -16.07
C ILE A 415 15.60 -16.34 -15.87
N VAL A 416 16.51 -15.70 -15.15
CA VAL A 416 17.88 -16.15 -14.95
C VAL A 416 18.09 -16.54 -13.50
N LEU A 417 18.63 -17.74 -13.25
CA LEU A 417 19.01 -18.20 -11.92
C LEU A 417 20.51 -18.51 -11.91
N LYS A 418 21.26 -17.84 -11.05
CA LYS A 418 22.73 -17.98 -10.95
C LYS A 418 23.45 -17.84 -12.31
N GLY A 419 23.00 -16.87 -13.12
CA GLY A 419 23.56 -16.62 -14.45
C GLY A 419 23.09 -17.59 -15.55
N VAL A 420 22.19 -18.54 -15.25
CA VAL A 420 21.67 -19.51 -16.23
C VAL A 420 20.21 -19.19 -16.54
N VAL A 421 19.88 -19.05 -17.81
CA VAL A 421 18.49 -18.84 -18.25
C VAL A 421 17.68 -20.11 -18.01
N ARG A 422 16.68 -20.02 -17.14
CA ARG A 422 15.76 -21.12 -16.77
C ARG A 422 14.37 -20.99 -17.38
N GLY A 423 13.97 -19.78 -17.76
CA GLY A 423 12.69 -19.52 -18.38
C GLY A 423 12.81 -18.44 -19.45
N LYS A 424 12.04 -18.57 -20.53
CA LYS A 424 11.92 -17.57 -21.60
C LYS A 424 10.44 -17.40 -21.91
N GLY A 425 10.05 -16.18 -22.23
CA GLY A 425 8.67 -15.92 -22.65
C GLY A 425 8.58 -14.65 -23.47
N GLU A 426 7.45 -14.49 -24.15
CA GLU A 426 7.10 -13.31 -24.92
C GLU A 426 5.75 -12.79 -24.43
N VAL A 427 5.64 -11.46 -24.25
CA VAL A 427 4.40 -10.80 -23.85
C VAL A 427 4.19 -9.54 -24.67
N LYS A 428 2.92 -9.16 -24.87
CA LYS A 428 2.56 -7.95 -25.63
C LYS A 428 2.03 -6.87 -24.67
N VAL A 429 2.77 -5.80 -24.56
CA VAL A 429 2.37 -4.63 -23.75
C VAL A 429 1.13 -3.97 -24.36
N GLY A 430 0.15 -3.61 -23.53
CA GLY A 430 -1.11 -3.02 -23.99
C GLY A 430 -2.17 -4.02 -24.48
N ARG A 431 -1.85 -5.34 -24.48
CA ARG A 431 -2.80 -6.43 -24.76
C ARG A 431 -3.01 -7.31 -23.55
N GLU A 432 -4.05 -8.14 -23.59
CA GLU A 432 -4.38 -9.09 -22.54
C GLU A 432 -4.28 -10.52 -23.07
N LEU A 433 -3.80 -11.43 -22.23
CA LEU A 433 -3.65 -12.83 -22.57
C LEU A 433 -4.91 -13.60 -22.15
N ALA A 434 -5.67 -14.08 -23.12
CA ALA A 434 -6.80 -14.98 -22.92
C ALA A 434 -6.31 -16.42 -23.00
N ILE A 435 -6.26 -17.11 -21.86
CA ILE A 435 -5.75 -18.48 -21.72
C ILE A 435 -6.92 -19.46 -21.80
N ASN A 436 -6.78 -20.51 -22.61
CA ASN A 436 -7.76 -21.60 -22.70
C ASN A 436 -7.51 -22.61 -21.55
N PRO A 437 -8.45 -22.76 -20.58
CA PRO A 437 -8.31 -23.69 -19.47
C PRO A 437 -8.63 -25.14 -19.83
N GLY A 438 -8.90 -25.45 -21.11
CA GLY A 438 -9.25 -26.78 -21.60
C GLY A 438 -10.61 -26.86 -22.30
N HIS A 439 -11.60 -26.08 -21.88
CA HIS A 439 -12.91 -26.02 -22.51
C HIS A 439 -13.36 -24.57 -22.68
N VAL A 440 -13.47 -24.15 -23.92
CA VAL A 440 -13.95 -22.81 -24.29
C VAL A 440 -15.11 -22.92 -25.29
N TYR A 441 -16.04 -21.98 -25.23
CA TYR A 441 -17.28 -22.01 -26.01
C TYR A 441 -17.20 -21.29 -27.38
N GLY A 442 -15.99 -20.81 -27.76
CA GLY A 442 -15.79 -20.12 -29.02
C GLY A 442 -14.35 -19.71 -29.24
N GLN A 443 -14.00 -19.30 -30.46
CA GLN A 443 -12.68 -18.79 -30.80
C GLN A 443 -12.64 -17.27 -30.68
N LEU A 444 -11.49 -16.75 -30.28
CA LEU A 444 -11.20 -15.31 -30.17
C LEU A 444 -10.29 -14.87 -31.32
N GLU A 445 -10.56 -13.68 -31.83
CA GLU A 445 -9.68 -13.02 -32.79
C GLU A 445 -8.53 -12.36 -32.04
N GLY A 446 -7.28 -12.65 -32.43
CA GLY A 446 -6.08 -12.12 -31.81
C GLY A 446 -4.81 -12.84 -32.23
N ILE A 447 -3.71 -12.57 -31.54
CA ILE A 447 -2.42 -13.22 -31.83
C ILE A 447 -2.35 -14.52 -31.05
N GLN A 448 -2.38 -15.64 -31.78
CA GLN A 448 -2.26 -16.98 -31.21
C GLN A 448 -0.88 -17.16 -30.56
N THR A 449 -0.86 -17.70 -29.37
CA THR A 449 0.36 -17.94 -28.60
C THR A 449 0.17 -19.10 -27.62
N ARG A 450 1.22 -19.41 -26.87
CA ARG A 450 1.13 -20.30 -25.71
C ARG A 450 1.49 -19.52 -24.46
N GLU A 451 0.74 -19.75 -23.40
CA GLU A 451 1.00 -19.15 -22.09
C GLU A 451 2.37 -19.61 -21.58
N PRO A 452 3.26 -18.67 -21.14
CA PRO A 452 4.65 -18.97 -20.86
C PRO A 452 4.90 -19.94 -19.68
N ALA A 453 4.03 -19.97 -18.65
CA ALA A 453 4.23 -20.80 -17.49
C ALA A 453 3.89 -22.28 -17.76
N PHE A 454 2.69 -22.57 -18.24
CA PHE A 454 2.17 -23.95 -18.35
C PHE A 454 2.07 -24.44 -19.81
N GLY A 455 2.34 -23.56 -20.79
CA GLY A 455 2.28 -23.91 -22.20
C GLY A 455 0.87 -24.09 -22.75
N LEU A 456 -0.16 -23.61 -22.04
CA LEU A 456 -1.55 -23.67 -22.46
C LEU A 456 -1.78 -22.82 -23.71
N GLU A 457 -2.75 -23.22 -24.53
CA GLU A 457 -3.15 -22.42 -25.68
C GLU A 457 -3.73 -21.08 -25.21
N ALA A 458 -3.28 -20.00 -25.83
CA ALA A 458 -3.68 -18.66 -25.44
C ALA A 458 -3.69 -17.70 -26.63
N VAL A 459 -4.40 -16.59 -26.49
CA VAL A 459 -4.57 -15.56 -27.52
C VAL A 459 -4.33 -14.19 -26.91
N TRP A 460 -3.46 -13.37 -27.51
CA TRP A 460 -3.33 -11.95 -27.14
C TRP A 460 -4.47 -11.16 -27.79
N ILE A 461 -5.35 -10.61 -26.95
CA ILE A 461 -6.55 -9.86 -27.33
C ILE A 461 -6.42 -8.37 -26.99
N GLU A 462 -7.25 -7.55 -27.62
CA GLU A 462 -7.41 -6.15 -27.24
C GLU A 462 -8.19 -6.05 -25.91
N PRO A 463 -7.90 -5.04 -25.03
CA PRO A 463 -8.61 -4.88 -23.77
C PRO A 463 -10.14 -4.78 -23.88
N SER A 464 -10.64 -4.30 -25.02
CA SER A 464 -12.07 -4.22 -25.34
C SER A 464 -12.76 -5.59 -25.45
N GLN A 465 -12.01 -6.65 -25.73
CA GLN A 465 -12.51 -8.03 -25.87
C GLN A 465 -12.50 -8.83 -24.55
N ARG A 466 -12.05 -8.23 -23.44
CA ARG A 466 -11.93 -8.90 -22.12
C ARG A 466 -13.21 -9.60 -21.69
N ASP A 467 -14.34 -8.90 -21.73
CA ASP A 467 -15.62 -9.41 -21.24
C ASP A 467 -16.16 -10.51 -22.18
N GLN A 468 -15.94 -10.38 -23.48
CA GLN A 468 -16.26 -11.42 -24.46
C GLN A 468 -15.43 -12.68 -24.19
N ALA A 469 -14.12 -12.55 -23.98
CA ALA A 469 -13.24 -13.67 -23.70
C ALA A 469 -13.66 -14.43 -22.44
N ARG A 470 -13.99 -13.72 -21.36
CA ARG A 470 -14.50 -14.31 -20.12
C ARG A 470 -15.83 -15.04 -20.32
N THR A 471 -16.73 -14.47 -21.09
CA THR A 471 -18.02 -15.10 -21.41
C THR A 471 -17.84 -16.41 -22.20
N LEU A 472 -16.80 -16.48 -23.02
CA LEU A 472 -16.44 -17.68 -23.76
C LEU A 472 -15.67 -18.73 -22.96
N GLY A 473 -15.38 -18.44 -21.68
CA GLY A 473 -14.70 -19.37 -20.77
C GLY A 473 -13.18 -19.24 -20.71
N TYR A 474 -12.58 -18.20 -21.33
CA TYR A 474 -11.16 -17.94 -21.21
C TYR A 474 -10.80 -17.28 -19.88
N THR A 475 -9.62 -17.60 -19.36
CA THR A 475 -9.02 -16.86 -18.24
C THR A 475 -8.18 -15.73 -18.81
N VAL A 476 -8.55 -14.46 -18.50
CA VAL A 476 -7.88 -13.29 -19.06
C VAL A 476 -6.97 -12.64 -18.02
N VAL A 477 -5.69 -12.49 -18.37
CA VAL A 477 -4.65 -11.89 -17.53
C VAL A 477 -3.84 -10.83 -18.31
N ASP A 478 -3.29 -9.85 -17.60
CA ASP A 478 -2.38 -8.87 -18.19
C ASP A 478 -0.95 -9.41 -18.37
N ALA A 479 -0.12 -8.69 -19.11
CA ALA A 479 1.28 -9.07 -19.38
C ALA A 479 2.12 -9.23 -18.11
N ALA A 480 1.96 -8.35 -17.13
CA ALA A 480 2.69 -8.40 -15.86
C ALA A 480 2.30 -9.64 -15.03
N THR A 481 1.02 -10.05 -15.07
CA THR A 481 0.55 -11.29 -14.46
C THR A 481 1.15 -12.52 -15.15
N ALA A 482 1.20 -12.55 -16.48
CA ALA A 482 1.79 -13.67 -17.22
C ALA A 482 3.27 -13.84 -16.85
N ILE A 483 4.07 -12.76 -16.85
CA ILE A 483 5.48 -12.79 -16.43
C ILE A 483 5.62 -13.26 -14.97
N SER A 484 4.82 -12.71 -14.06
CA SER A 484 4.91 -13.03 -12.63
C SER A 484 4.50 -14.49 -12.33
N THR A 485 3.53 -15.03 -13.07
CA THR A 485 3.12 -16.43 -12.96
C THR A 485 4.23 -17.37 -13.45
N HIS A 486 4.87 -17.04 -14.56
CA HIS A 486 6.00 -17.80 -15.08
C HIS A 486 7.19 -17.73 -14.10
N LEU A 487 7.52 -16.54 -13.58
CA LEU A 487 8.55 -16.38 -12.56
C LEU A 487 8.26 -17.23 -11.31
N ASN A 488 7.02 -17.21 -10.82
CA ASN A 488 6.60 -18.04 -9.67
C ASN A 488 6.84 -19.53 -9.93
N LYS A 489 6.47 -20.03 -11.12
CA LYS A 489 6.70 -21.42 -11.51
C LYS A 489 8.17 -21.76 -11.54
N VAL A 490 9.00 -20.98 -12.26
CA VAL A 490 10.44 -21.22 -12.38
C VAL A 490 11.13 -21.20 -11.02
N LEU A 491 10.79 -20.24 -10.13
CA LEU A 491 11.37 -20.18 -8.79
C LEU A 491 10.94 -21.35 -7.91
N ARG A 492 9.70 -21.82 -8.03
CA ARG A 492 9.21 -22.99 -7.29
C ARG A 492 9.90 -24.29 -7.73
N GLU A 493 10.03 -24.52 -9.03
CA GLU A 493 10.70 -25.70 -9.58
C GLU A 493 12.19 -25.76 -9.23
N ASN A 494 12.82 -24.60 -9.04
CA ASN A 494 14.23 -24.48 -8.70
C ASN A 494 14.45 -24.04 -7.22
N ALA A 495 13.47 -24.25 -6.33
CA ALA A 495 13.53 -23.81 -4.94
C ALA A 495 14.75 -24.32 -4.17
N ALA A 496 15.20 -25.54 -4.47
CA ALA A 496 16.40 -26.13 -3.87
C ALA A 496 17.69 -25.35 -4.22
N ASP A 497 17.77 -24.82 -5.46
CA ASP A 497 18.93 -24.05 -5.92
C ASP A 497 19.01 -22.66 -5.28
N LEU A 498 17.86 -22.16 -4.76
CA LEU A 498 17.74 -20.86 -4.10
C LEU A 498 18.15 -20.90 -2.62
N LEU A 499 18.23 -22.10 -2.02
CA LEU A 499 18.63 -22.27 -0.63
C LEU A 499 20.15 -22.49 -0.55
N SER A 500 20.91 -21.51 -0.08
CA SER A 500 22.34 -21.59 0.15
C SER A 500 22.68 -21.87 1.62
N HIS A 501 23.97 -21.83 1.95
CA HIS A 501 24.44 -21.89 3.33
C HIS A 501 23.98 -20.70 4.15
N ASP A 502 23.94 -19.52 3.55
CA ASP A 502 23.55 -18.27 4.25
C ASP A 502 22.08 -18.28 4.64
N GLU A 503 21.16 -18.70 3.75
CA GLU A 503 19.74 -18.85 4.09
C GLU A 503 19.56 -19.95 5.15
N THR A 504 20.31 -21.04 5.06
CA THR A 504 20.27 -22.11 6.07
C THR A 504 20.73 -21.62 7.44
N GLN A 505 21.79 -20.80 7.48
CA GLN A 505 22.25 -20.20 8.74
C GLN A 505 21.20 -19.25 9.31
N GLN A 506 20.59 -18.39 8.50
CA GLN A 506 19.51 -17.51 8.94
C GLN A 506 18.29 -18.27 9.49
N LEU A 507 17.96 -19.43 8.91
CA LEU A 507 16.90 -20.29 9.43
C LEU A 507 17.26 -20.85 10.81
N LEU A 508 18.53 -21.27 11.00
CA LEU A 508 19.03 -21.74 12.29
C LEU A 508 19.03 -20.62 13.34
N ASP A 509 19.49 -19.43 12.98
CA ASP A 509 19.50 -18.27 13.89
C ASP A 509 18.08 -17.91 14.36
N LYS A 510 17.10 -17.96 13.44
CA LYS A 510 15.69 -17.76 13.76
C LYS A 510 15.11 -18.86 14.64
N LEU A 511 15.54 -20.10 14.46
CA LEU A 511 15.17 -21.24 15.33
C LEU A 511 15.86 -21.12 16.69
N ALA A 512 17.13 -20.73 16.75
CA ALA A 512 17.89 -20.54 17.98
C ALA A 512 17.28 -19.51 18.91
N ALA A 513 16.67 -18.44 18.36
CA ALA A 513 15.95 -17.43 19.14
C ALA A 513 14.80 -18.04 19.98
N LYS A 514 14.21 -19.17 19.53
CA LYS A 514 13.09 -19.86 20.22
C LYS A 514 13.52 -21.15 20.92
N SER A 515 14.52 -21.85 20.39
CA SER A 515 14.97 -23.16 20.83
C SER A 515 16.48 -23.30 20.74
N PRO A 516 17.26 -22.55 21.55
CA PRO A 516 18.72 -22.49 21.43
C PRO A 516 19.41 -23.85 21.61
N LYS A 517 18.98 -24.64 22.59
CA LYS A 517 19.57 -25.96 22.86
C LYS A 517 19.40 -26.96 21.70
N LEU A 518 18.29 -26.91 20.98
CA LEU A 518 18.05 -27.76 19.82
C LEU A 518 19.02 -27.45 18.69
N VAL A 519 19.29 -26.18 18.48
CA VAL A 519 20.24 -25.74 17.44
C VAL A 519 21.67 -26.08 17.82
N GLU A 520 22.12 -25.84 19.07
CA GLU A 520 23.43 -26.20 19.57
C GLU A 520 23.71 -27.72 19.46
N ASP A 521 22.70 -28.54 19.78
CA ASP A 521 22.82 -30.01 19.66
C ASP A 521 22.90 -30.47 18.20
N LEU A 522 22.19 -29.78 17.27
CA LEU A 522 22.13 -30.16 15.86
C LEU A 522 23.36 -29.69 15.08
N VAL A 523 23.67 -28.40 15.10
CA VAL A 523 24.77 -27.79 14.35
C VAL A 523 25.59 -26.88 15.26
N PRO A 524 26.90 -27.08 15.42
CA PRO A 524 27.74 -28.10 14.76
C PRO A 524 27.76 -29.46 15.48
N GLY A 525 26.99 -29.65 16.57
CA GLY A 525 27.13 -30.80 17.48
C GLY A 525 27.00 -32.16 16.80
N LYS A 526 25.99 -32.37 15.96
CA LYS A 526 25.70 -33.67 15.33
C LYS A 526 25.84 -33.65 13.81
N LEU A 527 25.52 -32.52 13.15
CA LEU A 527 25.60 -32.37 11.70
C LEU A 527 26.41 -31.11 11.34
N SER A 528 27.12 -31.17 10.20
CA SER A 528 27.67 -29.94 9.60
C SER A 528 26.57 -29.13 8.91
N LEU A 529 26.79 -27.80 8.80
CA LEU A 529 25.87 -26.93 8.08
C LEU A 529 25.63 -27.39 6.64
N GLY A 530 26.67 -27.91 5.96
CA GLY A 530 26.56 -28.43 4.60
C GLY A 530 25.64 -29.65 4.47
N ILE A 531 25.68 -30.58 5.44
CA ILE A 531 24.78 -31.75 5.46
C ILE A 531 23.35 -31.30 5.70
N LEU A 532 23.14 -30.35 6.62
CA LEU A 532 21.81 -29.78 6.87
C LEU A 532 21.27 -29.08 5.62
N THR A 533 22.06 -28.18 5.01
CA THR A 533 21.66 -27.47 3.77
C THR A 533 21.27 -28.47 2.69
N ARG A 534 22.07 -29.55 2.49
CA ARG A 534 21.77 -30.57 1.47
C ARG A 534 20.50 -31.33 1.75
N THR A 535 20.23 -31.65 3.04
CA THR A 535 19.00 -32.33 3.44
C THR A 535 17.78 -31.45 3.21
N LEU A 536 17.85 -30.14 3.55
CA LEU A 536 16.78 -29.17 3.28
C LEU A 536 16.57 -28.97 1.76
N GLN A 537 17.64 -28.91 0.98
CA GLN A 537 17.58 -28.87 -0.49
C GLN A 537 16.88 -30.11 -1.06
N ASN A 538 17.14 -31.30 -0.52
CA ASN A 538 16.47 -32.51 -0.94
C ASN A 538 14.97 -32.46 -0.65
N LEU A 539 14.54 -31.94 0.51
CA LEU A 539 13.11 -31.74 0.84
C LEU A 539 12.45 -30.80 -0.17
N LEU A 540 13.07 -29.65 -0.44
CA LEU A 540 12.58 -28.65 -1.43
C LEU A 540 12.53 -29.23 -2.85
N THR A 541 13.50 -30.07 -3.21
CA THR A 541 13.55 -30.78 -4.49
C THR A 541 12.34 -31.70 -4.68
N GLU A 542 11.84 -32.27 -3.60
CA GLU A 542 10.64 -33.12 -3.57
C GLU A 542 9.37 -32.32 -3.24
N SER A 543 9.39 -30.98 -3.42
CA SER A 543 8.29 -30.06 -3.17
C SER A 543 7.75 -30.07 -1.73
N VAL A 544 8.58 -30.49 -0.75
CA VAL A 544 8.26 -30.47 0.66
C VAL A 544 8.72 -29.15 1.27
N SER A 545 7.81 -28.39 1.84
CA SER A 545 8.10 -27.11 2.51
C SER A 545 8.99 -27.33 3.75
N ILE A 546 9.96 -26.45 3.95
CA ILE A 546 10.82 -26.45 5.14
C ILE A 546 10.34 -25.47 6.22
N ARG A 547 9.10 -25.01 6.14
CA ARG A 547 8.50 -24.03 7.04
C ARG A 547 8.52 -24.48 8.51
N ASP A 548 8.33 -25.78 8.76
CA ASP A 548 8.41 -26.37 10.11
C ASP A 548 9.84 -26.80 10.44
N MET A 549 10.75 -25.81 10.49
CA MET A 549 12.15 -26.05 10.85
C MET A 549 12.34 -26.72 12.22
N ARG A 550 11.39 -26.54 13.15
CA ARG A 550 11.49 -27.16 14.47
C ARG A 550 11.33 -28.66 14.37
N SER A 551 10.25 -29.15 13.75
CA SER A 551 10.03 -30.60 13.57
C SER A 551 11.12 -31.25 12.73
N ILE A 552 11.62 -30.53 11.70
CA ILE A 552 12.77 -30.97 10.89
C ILE A 552 14.02 -31.11 11.76
N ALA A 553 14.35 -30.12 12.58
CA ALA A 553 15.52 -30.13 13.44
C ALA A 553 15.45 -31.24 14.51
N GLU A 554 14.29 -31.44 15.16
CA GLU A 554 14.05 -32.54 16.11
C GLU A 554 14.25 -33.90 15.43
N ALA A 555 13.65 -34.09 14.26
CA ALA A 555 13.80 -35.35 13.50
C ALA A 555 15.25 -35.58 13.04
N LEU A 556 15.97 -34.57 12.62
CA LEU A 556 17.37 -34.63 12.23
C LEU A 556 18.29 -34.95 13.42
N THR A 557 18.01 -34.37 14.58
CA THR A 557 18.75 -34.67 15.82
C THR A 557 18.70 -36.13 16.19
N ASP A 558 17.54 -36.77 16.02
CA ASP A 558 17.35 -38.20 16.25
C ASP A 558 17.99 -39.04 15.13
N ALA A 559 17.78 -38.68 13.86
CA ALA A 559 18.27 -39.41 12.69
C ALA A 559 19.80 -39.37 12.57
N SER A 560 20.43 -38.26 12.94
CA SER A 560 21.88 -38.06 12.87
C SER A 560 22.73 -39.00 13.70
N THR A 561 22.10 -39.66 14.68
CA THR A 561 22.75 -40.74 15.47
C THR A 561 22.95 -42.03 14.66
N ARG A 562 22.21 -42.19 13.55
CA ARG A 562 22.22 -43.41 12.71
C ARG A 562 22.97 -43.22 11.41
N THR A 563 22.88 -42.04 10.82
CA THR A 563 23.47 -41.71 9.53
C THR A 563 23.80 -40.22 9.40
N GLN A 564 24.76 -39.89 8.54
CA GLN A 564 25.05 -38.53 8.12
C GLN A 564 24.83 -38.33 6.61
N ASP A 565 24.31 -39.35 5.93
CA ASP A 565 23.95 -39.25 4.52
C ASP A 565 22.70 -38.38 4.32
N PRO A 566 22.77 -37.27 3.56
CA PRO A 566 21.63 -36.37 3.37
C PRO A 566 20.39 -37.05 2.78
N GLU A 567 20.56 -38.07 1.93
CA GLU A 567 19.43 -38.77 1.30
C GLU A 567 18.68 -39.64 2.32
N GLN A 568 19.44 -40.37 3.16
CA GLN A 568 18.85 -41.16 4.24
C GLN A 568 18.21 -40.27 5.30
N LEU A 569 18.87 -39.16 5.67
CA LEU A 569 18.32 -38.16 6.58
C LEU A 569 16.99 -37.59 6.04
N THR A 570 16.92 -37.24 4.77
CA THR A 570 15.69 -36.78 4.11
C THR A 570 14.57 -37.84 4.27
N SER A 571 14.85 -39.08 3.99
CA SER A 571 13.89 -40.18 4.10
C SER A 571 13.39 -40.42 5.54
N MET A 572 14.25 -40.17 6.56
CA MET A 572 13.90 -40.29 7.96
C MET A 572 13.09 -39.09 8.51
N VAL A 573 13.28 -37.88 7.93
CA VAL A 573 12.57 -36.66 8.32
C VAL A 573 11.15 -36.64 7.75
N ARG A 574 10.94 -37.11 6.52
CA ARG A 574 9.66 -37.02 5.80
C ARG A 574 8.46 -37.62 6.55
N PRO A 575 8.56 -38.79 7.24
CA PRO A 575 7.45 -39.31 8.04
C PRO A 575 6.98 -38.37 9.15
N LYS A 576 7.88 -37.58 9.74
CA LYS A 576 7.50 -36.55 10.74
C LYS A 576 6.76 -35.36 10.13
N LEU A 577 6.96 -35.12 8.83
CA LEU A 577 6.29 -34.10 8.04
C LEU A 577 5.04 -34.62 7.32
N GLY A 578 4.67 -35.91 7.53
CA GLY A 578 3.59 -36.58 6.80
C GLY A 578 2.28 -35.78 6.76
N ARG A 579 1.83 -35.26 7.92
CA ARG A 579 0.61 -34.42 7.97
C ARG A 579 0.70 -33.16 7.09
N MET A 580 1.86 -32.51 7.08
CA MET A 580 2.08 -31.32 6.25
C MET A 580 2.11 -31.68 4.75
N ILE A 581 2.74 -32.80 4.40
CA ILE A 581 2.77 -33.31 3.01
C ILE A 581 1.35 -33.67 2.57
N MET A 582 0.57 -34.33 3.41
CA MET A 582 -0.82 -34.71 3.10
C MET A 582 -1.74 -33.52 2.88
N GLN A 583 -1.51 -32.39 3.56
CA GLN A 583 -2.38 -31.21 3.48
C GLN A 583 -2.57 -30.70 2.05
N SER A 584 -1.58 -30.90 1.18
CA SER A 584 -1.64 -30.50 -0.24
C SER A 584 -2.18 -31.58 -1.18
N LEU A 585 -2.34 -32.80 -0.70
CA LEU A 585 -2.67 -33.98 -1.53
C LEU A 585 -4.04 -34.58 -1.21
N VAL A 586 -4.60 -34.29 -0.04
CA VAL A 586 -5.88 -34.86 0.41
C VAL A 586 -7.03 -34.00 -0.04
N ASP A 587 -8.00 -34.60 -0.71
CA ASP A 587 -9.30 -34.00 -0.97
C ASP A 587 -10.19 -34.05 0.26
N ALA A 588 -10.84 -32.95 0.63
CA ALA A 588 -11.65 -32.82 1.84
C ALA A 588 -12.83 -33.81 1.88
N GLU A 589 -13.34 -34.27 0.73
CA GLU A 589 -14.50 -35.15 0.64
C GLU A 589 -14.15 -36.63 0.43
N ASN A 590 -13.02 -36.92 -0.28
CA ASN A 590 -12.74 -38.26 -0.80
C ASN A 590 -11.53 -38.94 -0.14
N GLY A 591 -10.84 -38.30 0.80
CA GLY A 591 -9.61 -38.81 1.41
C GLY A 591 -8.43 -38.81 0.43
N LEU A 592 -7.35 -39.55 0.77
CA LEU A 592 -6.17 -39.66 -0.09
C LEU A 592 -6.39 -40.77 -1.14
N GLN A 593 -6.44 -40.37 -2.42
CA GLN A 593 -6.50 -41.30 -3.54
C GLN A 593 -5.10 -41.59 -4.06
N VAL A 594 -4.73 -42.88 -4.20
CA VAL A 594 -3.36 -43.27 -4.49
C VAL A 594 -3.29 -44.31 -5.60
N MET A 595 -2.13 -44.27 -6.26
CA MET A 595 -1.66 -45.40 -7.09
C MET A 595 -0.70 -46.25 -6.28
N THR A 596 -0.61 -47.54 -6.59
CA THR A 596 0.35 -48.48 -6.02
C THR A 596 1.08 -49.25 -7.11
N LEU A 597 2.24 -49.80 -6.81
CA LEU A 597 2.89 -50.79 -7.67
C LEU A 597 2.31 -52.16 -7.44
N GLU A 598 2.28 -53.03 -8.47
CA GLU A 598 2.00 -54.42 -8.29
C GLU A 598 3.07 -55.06 -7.36
N PRO A 599 2.71 -55.94 -6.40
CA PRO A 599 3.68 -56.49 -5.44
C PRO A 599 4.90 -57.19 -6.06
N SER A 600 4.69 -57.85 -7.21
CA SER A 600 5.77 -58.47 -7.99
C SER A 600 6.76 -57.45 -8.53
N LEU A 601 6.29 -56.32 -9.03
CA LEU A 601 7.10 -55.24 -9.54
C LEU A 601 7.84 -54.53 -8.41
N GLU A 602 7.16 -54.28 -7.28
CA GLU A 602 7.78 -53.66 -6.12
C GLU A 602 8.92 -54.51 -5.56
N GLN A 603 8.76 -55.85 -5.55
CA GLN A 603 9.78 -56.78 -5.10
C GLN A 603 10.98 -56.85 -6.06
N LEU A 604 10.73 -56.76 -7.37
CA LEU A 604 11.80 -56.66 -8.37
C LEU A 604 12.64 -55.40 -8.19
N LEU A 605 11.99 -54.25 -7.99
CA LEU A 605 12.68 -52.97 -7.75
C LEU A 605 13.47 -53.03 -6.44
N HIS A 606 12.93 -53.64 -5.41
CA HIS A 606 13.61 -53.81 -4.13
C HIS A 606 14.90 -54.65 -4.28
N ASN A 607 14.84 -55.73 -5.02
CA ASN A 607 16.01 -56.59 -5.30
C ASN A 607 17.09 -55.85 -6.12
N VAL A 608 16.69 -55.10 -7.12
CA VAL A 608 17.61 -54.28 -7.94
C VAL A 608 18.32 -53.24 -7.08
N LEU A 609 17.60 -52.57 -6.16
CA LEU A 609 18.18 -51.58 -5.26
C LEU A 609 19.13 -52.20 -4.23
N GLN A 610 18.82 -53.38 -3.69
CA GLN A 610 19.69 -54.07 -2.74
C GLN A 610 21.00 -54.55 -3.39
N GLN A 611 21.00 -54.87 -4.68
CA GLN A 611 22.18 -55.28 -5.43
C GLN A 611 23.07 -54.10 -5.86
N SER A 612 22.56 -52.89 -5.80
CA SER A 612 23.27 -51.67 -6.16
C SER A 612 24.19 -51.20 -5.03
N GLN A 613 25.44 -50.86 -5.33
CA GLN A 613 26.35 -50.31 -4.33
C GLN A 613 25.98 -48.85 -4.02
N PRO A 614 26.09 -48.41 -2.75
CA PRO A 614 25.87 -47.01 -2.40
C PRO A 614 26.71 -46.06 -3.25
N GLY A 615 26.06 -45.09 -3.88
CA GLY A 615 26.73 -44.07 -4.72
C GLY A 615 26.91 -44.44 -6.19
N GLN A 616 26.51 -45.64 -6.62
CA GLN A 616 26.49 -46.00 -8.05
C GLN A 616 25.10 -45.83 -8.67
N PRO A 617 25.02 -45.49 -9.99
CA PRO A 617 23.74 -45.46 -10.68
C PRO A 617 23.07 -46.83 -10.63
N VAL A 618 21.80 -46.86 -10.28
CA VAL A 618 20.97 -48.10 -10.32
C VAL A 618 20.83 -48.52 -11.78
N VAL A 619 21.41 -49.67 -12.14
CA VAL A 619 21.32 -50.19 -13.50
C VAL A 619 20.08 -51.13 -13.53
N MET A 620 19.09 -50.76 -14.33
CA MET A 620 17.90 -51.53 -14.59
C MET A 620 17.89 -52.02 -16.03
N GLU A 621 17.34 -53.19 -16.28
CA GLU A 621 17.11 -53.69 -17.61
C GLU A 621 16.26 -52.68 -18.42
N PRO A 622 16.70 -52.24 -19.64
CA PRO A 622 16.04 -51.22 -20.40
C PRO A 622 14.52 -51.46 -20.63
N GLY A 623 14.15 -52.71 -20.91
CA GLY A 623 12.75 -53.10 -21.13
C GLY A 623 11.89 -52.93 -19.88
N LEU A 624 12.45 -53.24 -18.69
CA LEU A 624 11.75 -53.06 -17.40
C LEU A 624 11.63 -51.57 -17.07
N ALA A 625 12.66 -50.77 -17.34
CA ALA A 625 12.63 -49.33 -17.12
C ALA A 625 11.56 -48.63 -17.99
N ASP A 626 11.52 -48.96 -19.28
CA ASP A 626 10.56 -48.37 -20.22
C ASP A 626 9.12 -48.74 -19.85
N ALA A 627 8.87 -50.03 -19.48
CA ALA A 627 7.56 -50.52 -19.04
C ALA A 627 7.11 -49.84 -17.73
N LEU A 628 8.01 -49.67 -16.75
CA LEU A 628 7.73 -48.95 -15.51
C LEU A 628 7.33 -47.52 -15.75
N PHE A 629 8.11 -46.74 -16.51
CA PHE A 629 7.83 -45.33 -16.73
C PHE A 629 6.63 -45.10 -17.66
N ALA A 630 6.34 -46.01 -18.59
CA ALA A 630 5.12 -45.99 -19.38
C ALA A 630 3.89 -46.23 -18.49
N GLY A 631 3.92 -47.27 -17.66
CA GLY A 631 2.83 -47.60 -16.73
C GLY A 631 2.57 -46.50 -15.70
N LEU A 632 3.63 -45.88 -15.18
CA LEU A 632 3.50 -44.73 -14.27
C LEU A 632 2.89 -43.50 -14.94
N ARG A 633 3.25 -43.22 -16.20
CA ARG A 633 2.69 -42.09 -16.98
C ARG A 633 1.22 -42.30 -17.31
N ASP A 634 0.87 -43.51 -17.77
CA ASP A 634 -0.52 -43.87 -18.10
C ASP A 634 -1.40 -43.84 -16.85
N GLY A 635 -0.88 -44.37 -15.72
CA GLY A 635 -1.56 -44.33 -14.43
C GLY A 635 -1.77 -42.90 -13.93
N ALA A 636 -0.75 -42.05 -14.00
CA ALA A 636 -0.84 -40.66 -13.57
C ALA A 636 -1.90 -39.90 -14.37
N ARG A 637 -1.92 -40.04 -15.71
CA ARG A 637 -2.96 -39.45 -16.58
C ARG A 637 -4.36 -39.93 -16.21
N THR A 638 -4.52 -41.23 -15.97
CA THR A 638 -5.82 -41.79 -15.60
C THR A 638 -6.35 -41.19 -14.31
N VAL A 639 -5.49 -40.95 -13.33
CA VAL A 639 -5.85 -40.31 -12.06
C VAL A 639 -6.16 -38.83 -12.22
N GLU A 640 -5.37 -38.10 -13.01
CA GLU A 640 -5.59 -36.69 -13.34
C GLU A 640 -6.89 -36.48 -14.12
N ASP A 641 -7.21 -37.37 -15.07
CA ASP A 641 -8.48 -37.35 -15.83
C ASP A 641 -9.70 -37.54 -14.91
N MET A 642 -9.52 -38.18 -13.74
CA MET A 642 -10.54 -38.31 -12.70
C MET A 642 -10.61 -37.07 -11.78
N GLY A 643 -9.76 -36.06 -12.00
CA GLY A 643 -9.70 -34.82 -11.21
C GLY A 643 -8.93 -34.93 -9.90
N HIS A 644 -8.06 -35.93 -9.74
CA HIS A 644 -7.27 -36.14 -8.52
C HIS A 644 -5.77 -35.96 -8.77
N PRO A 645 -4.98 -35.53 -7.75
CA PRO A 645 -3.53 -35.45 -7.88
C PRO A 645 -2.94 -36.86 -8.05
N ALA A 646 -1.95 -36.99 -8.93
CA ALA A 646 -1.26 -38.26 -9.12
C ALA A 646 -0.30 -38.53 -7.93
N VAL A 647 -0.68 -39.48 -7.06
CA VAL A 647 0.09 -39.87 -5.89
C VAL A 647 0.40 -41.36 -5.94
N LEU A 648 1.70 -41.70 -5.94
CA LEU A 648 2.17 -43.06 -5.93
C LEU A 648 2.69 -43.42 -4.53
N VAL A 649 2.19 -44.50 -3.93
CA VAL A 649 2.64 -45.00 -2.62
C VAL A 649 3.45 -46.27 -2.78
N VAL A 650 4.65 -46.28 -2.22
CA VAL A 650 5.61 -47.41 -2.33
C VAL A 650 6.32 -47.67 -1.00
N SER A 651 7.13 -48.72 -0.95
CA SER A 651 7.93 -49.00 0.24
C SER A 651 8.99 -47.94 0.52
N PRO A 652 9.35 -47.67 1.79
CA PRO A 652 10.35 -46.64 2.15
C PRO A 652 11.70 -46.83 1.46
N VAL A 653 12.09 -48.08 1.15
CA VAL A 653 13.37 -48.42 0.51
C VAL A 653 13.42 -47.93 -0.94
N ILE A 654 12.29 -48.06 -1.66
CA ILE A 654 12.19 -47.72 -3.09
C ILE A 654 11.92 -46.25 -3.27
N ARG A 655 11.22 -45.60 -2.33
CA ARG A 655 10.67 -44.26 -2.47
C ARG A 655 11.71 -43.22 -2.93
N GLY A 656 12.86 -43.11 -2.25
CA GLY A 656 13.87 -42.08 -2.53
C GLY A 656 14.46 -42.20 -3.93
N TRP A 657 14.76 -43.43 -4.36
CA TRP A 657 15.25 -43.67 -5.73
C TRP A 657 14.18 -43.39 -6.78
N LEU A 658 12.96 -43.90 -6.55
CA LEU A 658 11.87 -43.76 -7.52
C LEU A 658 11.46 -42.29 -7.69
N SER A 659 11.39 -41.54 -6.60
CA SER A 659 11.13 -40.10 -6.64
C SER A 659 12.12 -39.36 -7.55
N LYS A 660 13.42 -39.67 -7.48
CA LYS A 660 14.42 -39.11 -8.37
C LYS A 660 14.26 -39.55 -9.81
N ALA A 661 13.96 -40.83 -10.03
CA ALA A 661 13.84 -41.40 -11.36
C ALA A 661 12.63 -40.91 -12.15
N VAL A 662 11.51 -40.63 -11.49
CA VAL A 662 10.26 -40.18 -12.13
C VAL A 662 10.26 -38.67 -12.40
N ARG A 663 10.99 -37.87 -11.62
CA ARG A 663 10.94 -36.38 -11.64
C ARG A 663 11.07 -35.77 -13.02
N PHE A 664 11.87 -36.32 -13.93
CA PHE A 664 12.12 -35.83 -15.28
C PHE A 664 11.38 -36.61 -16.37
N ARG A 665 10.64 -37.66 -15.99
CA ARG A 665 9.99 -38.58 -16.94
C ARG A 665 8.49 -38.61 -16.86
N VAL A 666 7.95 -38.32 -15.66
CA VAL A 666 6.51 -38.28 -15.41
C VAL A 666 6.23 -36.98 -14.66
N ASN A 667 5.58 -36.03 -15.32
CA ASN A 667 5.26 -34.75 -14.72
C ASN A 667 4.22 -34.93 -13.61
N ASP A 668 4.31 -34.09 -12.58
CA ASP A 668 3.33 -33.94 -11.48
C ASP A 668 3.03 -35.21 -10.66
N LEU A 669 3.87 -36.27 -10.77
CA LEU A 669 3.73 -37.48 -9.96
C LEU A 669 4.45 -37.33 -8.60
N THR A 670 3.66 -37.33 -7.52
CA THR A 670 4.18 -37.32 -6.13
C THR A 670 4.42 -38.76 -5.63
N VAL A 671 5.65 -39.05 -5.17
CA VAL A 671 6.00 -40.36 -4.65
C VAL A 671 6.09 -40.31 -3.13
N LEU A 672 5.26 -41.09 -2.45
CA LEU A 672 5.19 -41.24 -0.99
C LEU A 672 5.60 -42.65 -0.54
N SER A 673 6.07 -42.77 0.71
CA SER A 673 6.19 -44.07 1.34
C SER A 673 5.00 -44.36 2.27
N TYR A 674 4.71 -45.63 2.52
CA TYR A 674 3.68 -46.01 3.49
C TYR A 674 3.88 -45.39 4.88
N SER A 675 5.14 -45.15 5.28
CA SER A 675 5.49 -44.54 6.58
C SER A 675 5.23 -43.01 6.65
N GLU A 676 4.97 -42.35 5.52
CA GLU A 676 4.67 -40.91 5.47
C GLU A 676 3.18 -40.62 5.64
N ILE A 677 2.33 -41.66 5.53
CA ILE A 677 0.88 -41.53 5.66
C ILE A 677 0.51 -41.69 7.14
N PRO A 678 -0.17 -40.70 7.74
CA PRO A 678 -0.66 -40.81 9.12
C PRO A 678 -1.70 -41.92 9.28
N ASP A 679 -1.73 -42.56 10.43
CA ASP A 679 -2.64 -43.69 10.73
C ASP A 679 -4.12 -43.30 10.68
N ASP A 680 -4.44 -42.01 10.89
CA ASP A 680 -5.78 -41.44 10.86
C ASP A 680 -6.26 -41.07 9.44
N GLN A 681 -5.39 -41.21 8.42
CA GLN A 681 -5.72 -40.85 7.04
C GLN A 681 -6.35 -41.99 6.25
N ALA A 682 -7.57 -41.81 5.79
CA ALA A 682 -8.20 -42.74 4.87
C ALA A 682 -7.50 -42.77 3.51
N VAL A 683 -7.11 -43.96 3.05
CA VAL A 683 -6.42 -44.17 1.77
C VAL A 683 -7.25 -45.05 0.87
N LYS A 684 -7.44 -44.64 -0.37
CA LYS A 684 -8.16 -45.41 -1.39
C LYS A 684 -7.24 -45.65 -2.59
N VAL A 685 -6.95 -46.90 -2.88
CA VAL A 685 -6.20 -47.27 -4.08
C VAL A 685 -7.15 -47.22 -5.27
N ILE A 686 -6.79 -46.39 -6.26
CA ILE A 686 -7.59 -46.16 -7.50
C ILE A 686 -6.94 -46.76 -8.74
N HIS A 687 -5.61 -46.96 -8.71
CA HIS A 687 -4.87 -47.54 -9.83
C HIS A 687 -3.68 -48.38 -9.32
N THR A 688 -3.42 -49.50 -9.97
CA THR A 688 -2.23 -50.34 -9.69
C THR A 688 -1.38 -50.45 -10.97
N VAL A 689 -0.11 -50.07 -10.85
CA VAL A 689 0.83 -50.09 -11.98
C VAL A 689 1.50 -51.43 -12.06
N ASP A 690 1.39 -52.12 -13.18
CA ASP A 690 2.07 -53.33 -13.53
C ASP A 690 3.17 -53.09 -14.58
N ALA A 691 4.20 -53.95 -14.62
CA ALA A 691 5.26 -53.88 -15.60
C ALA A 691 5.08 -54.86 -16.78
N LYS A 692 3.87 -55.29 -17.02
CA LYS A 692 3.61 -56.17 -18.19
C LYS A 692 3.73 -55.34 -19.46
N ALA A 693 4.83 -55.54 -20.19
CA ALA A 693 4.94 -55.04 -21.54
C ALA A 693 3.72 -55.53 -22.34
N ARG A 694 2.95 -54.60 -22.91
CA ARG A 694 1.95 -54.91 -23.91
C ARG A 694 2.60 -55.36 -25.22
#